data_42e92e0746e7d020b86419184e390a13
#
_entry.id   42e92e0746e7d020b86419184e390a13
#
_cell.length_a   1.000
_cell.length_b   1.000
_cell.length_c   1.000
_cell.angle_alpha   90.00
_cell.angle_beta   90.00
_cell.angle_gamma   90.00
#
_symmetry.space_group_name_H-M   'P 1'
#
loop_
_entity.id
_entity.type
_entity.pdbx_description
1 polymer ?
#
loop_
_entity_poly.entity_id
_entity_poly.type
_entity_poly.pdbx_seq_one_letter_code
_entity_poly.pdbx_strand_id
1 'polypeptide(L)'
;SATSYTSELIQDQQAKSVGDVLLNDAGVRQARGFGNFQQTYFVRGFTLYSDDVAYNGLYGLVPRQYMATEFVERVEVFRGANAFLSGSGAGSVSGGGLGGPITGAPRRPTTAPPSRVAVGVPRGGQLYPATAPSRRFGPDNATGVRLNLARRSGDTGVDNEDTRTTVGSLGLDWRSSRTRLSADLGWQEHKLSAPRPAVTPTASLPMPAVPDAKANYAQPWTYSNSRDLFGTVRGEFDFNDQWTGWAALGMRRGKEDNSLSGLTLSSATGNATLNRFDNTRENHIKTGELGVRGKFETGAVKHTAVASLSAFDSSERNAWGYNYATGQTNNIYNPVALTPPALTGFGGTLGSPRETERIKTGSLALADTMAFLDERLLVTLGLRHQTIKVDGFDATTGASSGSYDKSRVTPVGGIVFKLRPDVSVYANYIEGLAKGGSAPAVSGGQPVANAGEVFAPYVTRQKEVGVKYDGGHIGATAAFFTTDMPSAYVVNNVYGVFGKQRNRGLEFNVFGEPAKGLRVLGGLTLLDAKYLTTAGGAFDGNRVVGVPRTQANLGAEWDVPGVSGLALNARALYTGAQYANAANTLRAPGWTRLDLGARYLLDVGGRLVTLNARVDNVANRGYWASVGGYTTYGYLVQGAPRTFSLMASVDF
;
A
#
# COMPACT_ATOMS: atom_id res chain seq x y z
N SER A 1 -7.03 3.51 -15.51
CA SER A 1 -8.25 3.25 -14.74
C SER A 1 -7.99 3.45 -13.26
N ALA A 2 -9.03 3.82 -12.54
CA ALA A 2 -9.00 4.00 -11.10
C ALA A 2 -10.19 3.25 -10.47
N THR A 3 -9.96 2.63 -9.32
CA THR A 3 -11.02 2.06 -8.50
C THR A 3 -11.02 2.79 -7.16
N SER A 4 -12.19 3.26 -6.74
CA SER A 4 -12.36 4.02 -5.49
C SER A 4 -13.17 3.19 -4.49
N TYR A 5 -12.64 3.06 -3.27
CA TYR A 5 -13.29 2.39 -2.15
C TYR A 5 -13.76 3.45 -1.17
N THR A 6 -15.08 3.55 -1.02
CA THR A 6 -15.75 4.66 -0.35
C THR A 6 -15.77 4.53 1.17
N SER A 7 -16.06 5.63 1.86
CA SER A 7 -16.25 5.64 3.31
C SER A 7 -17.39 4.72 3.77
N GLU A 8 -18.43 4.57 2.98
CA GLU A 8 -19.54 3.65 3.28
C GLU A 8 -19.08 2.20 3.28
N LEU A 9 -18.30 1.78 2.28
CA LEU A 9 -17.72 0.45 2.23
C LEU A 9 -16.78 0.20 3.42
N ILE A 10 -15.92 1.18 3.73
CA ILE A 10 -14.99 1.11 4.87
C ILE A 10 -15.76 0.91 6.17
N GLN A 11 -16.84 1.64 6.36
CA GLN A 11 -17.69 1.54 7.55
C GLN A 11 -18.42 0.19 7.62
N ASP A 12 -19.04 -0.24 6.53
CA ASP A 12 -19.84 -1.47 6.48
C ASP A 12 -18.97 -2.71 6.72
N GLN A 13 -17.75 -2.69 6.24
CA GLN A 13 -16.78 -3.75 6.48
C GLN A 13 -16.03 -3.60 7.82
N GLN A 14 -16.26 -2.50 8.53
CA GLN A 14 -15.50 -2.17 9.75
C GLN A 14 -14.00 -2.31 9.54
N ALA A 15 -13.53 -1.86 8.35
CA ALA A 15 -12.13 -1.91 7.99
C ALA A 15 -11.31 -1.03 8.93
N LYS A 16 -10.26 -1.56 9.52
CA LYS A 16 -9.42 -0.88 10.51
C LYS A 16 -8.27 -0.14 9.88
N SER A 17 -7.70 -0.72 8.84
CA SER A 17 -6.53 -0.20 8.16
C SER A 17 -6.77 -0.10 6.65
N VAL A 18 -5.92 0.68 5.99
CA VAL A 18 -5.90 0.75 4.53
C VAL A 18 -5.68 -0.64 3.92
N GLY A 19 -4.88 -1.50 4.57
CA GLY A 19 -4.71 -2.89 4.15
C GLY A 19 -6.02 -3.68 4.12
N ASP A 20 -6.89 -3.48 5.08
CA ASP A 20 -8.21 -4.13 5.10
C ASP A 20 -9.09 -3.65 3.94
N VAL A 21 -9.03 -2.37 3.61
CA VAL A 21 -9.78 -1.81 2.47
C VAL A 21 -9.31 -2.41 1.15
N LEU A 22 -8.00 -2.57 1.00
CA LEU A 22 -7.38 -3.08 -0.23
C LEU A 22 -7.65 -4.57 -0.48
N LEU A 23 -8.13 -5.31 0.51
CA LEU A 23 -8.63 -6.68 0.30
C LEU A 23 -9.80 -6.75 -0.69
N ASN A 24 -10.50 -5.65 -0.93
CA ASN A 24 -11.57 -5.59 -1.93
C ASN A 24 -11.06 -5.54 -3.36
N ASP A 25 -9.79 -5.24 -3.57
CA ASP A 25 -9.21 -5.09 -4.91
C ASP A 25 -8.53 -6.39 -5.35
N ALA A 26 -9.00 -6.96 -6.46
CA ALA A 26 -8.42 -8.18 -7.01
C ALA A 26 -7.01 -7.97 -7.60
N GLY A 27 -6.61 -6.72 -7.86
CA GLY A 27 -5.27 -6.38 -8.32
C GLY A 27 -4.26 -6.18 -7.20
N VAL A 28 -4.71 -6.17 -5.95
CA VAL A 28 -3.88 -5.88 -4.78
C VAL A 28 -3.96 -7.04 -3.79
N ARG A 29 -2.81 -7.46 -3.29
CA ARG A 29 -2.73 -8.42 -2.17
C ARG A 29 -1.82 -7.86 -1.10
N GLN A 30 -2.18 -8.11 0.16
CA GLN A 30 -1.39 -7.70 1.30
C GLN A 30 -0.27 -8.73 1.54
N ALA A 31 0.92 -8.23 1.83
CA ALA A 31 2.06 -8.97 2.30
C ALA A 31 2.58 -8.34 3.60
N ARG A 32 3.74 -8.76 4.04
CA ARG A 32 4.42 -8.14 5.18
C ARG A 32 5.81 -7.70 4.74
N GLY A 33 6.27 -6.59 5.29
CA GLY A 33 7.63 -6.13 5.15
C GLY A 33 8.58 -6.91 6.04
N PHE A 34 9.69 -6.29 6.37
CA PHE A 34 10.65 -6.88 7.29
C PHE A 34 9.99 -7.24 8.62
N GLY A 35 10.23 -8.45 9.07
CA GLY A 35 9.50 -9.03 10.19
C GLY A 35 8.06 -9.38 9.76
N ASN A 36 7.08 -9.00 10.54
CA ASN A 36 5.66 -9.19 10.22
C ASN A 36 4.82 -8.00 10.68
N PHE A 37 5.46 -6.94 11.04
CA PHE A 37 4.84 -5.76 11.62
C PHE A 37 4.46 -4.70 10.58
N GLN A 38 5.19 -4.62 9.47
CA GLN A 38 4.93 -3.64 8.42
C GLN A 38 3.96 -4.21 7.38
N GLN A 39 2.88 -3.49 7.12
CA GLN A 39 2.01 -3.80 6.00
C GLN A 39 2.70 -3.41 4.69
N THR A 40 2.66 -4.32 3.73
CA THR A 40 3.10 -4.08 2.35
C THR A 40 2.05 -4.63 1.41
N TYR A 41 2.09 -4.19 0.15
CA TYR A 41 1.10 -4.56 -0.84
C TYR A 41 1.79 -5.06 -2.10
N PHE A 42 1.22 -6.07 -2.75
CA PHE A 42 1.56 -6.44 -4.11
C PHE A 42 0.51 -5.86 -5.05
N VAL A 43 0.95 -5.05 -6.00
CA VAL A 43 0.13 -4.47 -7.05
C VAL A 43 0.71 -4.90 -8.38
N ARG A 44 -0.05 -5.65 -9.17
CA ARG A 44 0.44 -6.25 -10.43
C ARG A 44 1.73 -7.06 -10.27
N GLY A 45 1.90 -7.69 -9.08
CA GLY A 45 3.09 -8.47 -8.77
C GLY A 45 4.31 -7.66 -8.30
N PHE A 46 4.20 -6.35 -8.16
CA PHE A 46 5.26 -5.50 -7.62
C PHE A 46 4.94 -5.06 -6.20
N THR A 47 5.97 -5.00 -5.38
CA THR A 47 5.84 -4.58 -3.98
C THR A 47 5.63 -3.06 -3.89
N LEU A 48 4.63 -2.66 -3.14
CA LEU A 48 4.40 -1.29 -2.71
C LEU A 48 4.44 -1.26 -1.17
N TYR A 49 5.33 -0.46 -0.61
CA TYR A 49 5.42 -0.29 0.84
C TYR A 49 4.31 0.63 1.33
N SER A 50 3.85 0.42 2.56
CA SER A 50 2.71 1.15 3.12
C SER A 50 2.92 2.67 3.19
N ASP A 51 4.14 3.13 3.37
CA ASP A 51 4.47 4.57 3.38
C ASP A 51 4.63 5.19 1.99
N ASP A 52 4.59 4.39 0.93
CA ASP A 52 4.49 4.86 -0.45
C ASP A 52 3.04 5.06 -0.92
N VAL A 53 2.07 4.87 -0.05
CA VAL A 53 0.69 5.29 -0.29
C VAL A 53 0.63 6.81 -0.24
N ALA A 54 0.05 7.43 -1.27
CA ALA A 54 -0.09 8.89 -1.30
C ALA A 54 -1.23 9.34 -0.38
N TYR A 55 -1.07 10.49 0.24
CA TYR A 55 -2.07 11.12 1.07
C TYR A 55 -2.22 12.58 0.65
N ASN A 56 -3.43 12.97 0.24
CA ASN A 56 -3.70 14.28 -0.34
C ASN A 56 -2.75 14.65 -1.49
N GLY A 57 -2.39 13.67 -2.31
CA GLY A 57 -1.50 13.82 -3.45
C GLY A 57 0.00 13.84 -3.14
N LEU A 58 0.39 13.70 -1.88
CA LEU A 58 1.79 13.70 -1.45
C LEU A 58 2.21 12.34 -0.91
N TYR A 59 3.47 11.95 -1.12
CA TYR A 59 4.01 10.66 -0.73
C TYR A 59 4.81 10.73 0.57
N GLY A 60 4.92 9.59 1.25
CA GLY A 60 5.73 9.44 2.45
C GLY A 60 5.12 10.00 3.72
N LEU A 61 3.88 10.48 3.69
CA LEU A 61 3.22 11.13 4.82
C LEU A 61 2.44 10.20 5.73
N VAL A 62 2.07 9.03 5.24
CA VAL A 62 1.31 8.06 6.04
C VAL A 62 2.22 7.24 6.94
N PRO A 63 1.71 6.72 8.08
CA PRO A 63 2.49 5.83 8.93
C PRO A 63 3.06 4.62 8.18
N ARG A 64 4.32 4.31 8.44
CA ARG A 64 5.06 3.29 7.66
C ARG A 64 4.59 1.86 7.93
N GLN A 65 4.23 1.53 9.16
CA GLN A 65 3.90 0.15 9.51
C GLN A 65 2.43 -0.18 9.31
N TYR A 66 1.57 0.76 9.63
CA TYR A 66 0.13 0.55 9.69
C TYR A 66 -0.57 1.90 9.54
N MET A 67 -1.57 1.98 8.68
CA MET A 67 -2.37 3.19 8.51
C MET A 67 -3.82 2.91 8.86
N ALA A 68 -4.33 3.58 9.89
CA ALA A 68 -5.72 3.50 10.31
C ALA A 68 -6.65 4.17 9.30
N THR A 69 -7.87 3.62 9.16
CA THR A 69 -8.87 4.12 8.20
C THR A 69 -9.52 5.43 8.62
N GLU A 70 -9.41 5.84 9.86
CA GLU A 70 -9.95 7.10 10.37
C GLU A 70 -9.32 8.32 9.69
N PHE A 71 -8.15 8.18 9.08
CA PHE A 71 -7.50 9.25 8.33
C PHE A 71 -8.08 9.47 6.94
N VAL A 72 -8.79 8.48 6.40
CA VAL A 72 -9.20 8.50 4.99
C VAL A 72 -10.70 8.45 4.83
N GLU A 73 -11.21 9.24 3.88
CA GLU A 73 -12.59 9.18 3.42
C GLU A 73 -12.78 8.09 2.37
N ARG A 74 -11.79 7.94 1.52
CA ARG A 74 -11.74 6.90 0.49
C ARG A 74 -10.31 6.50 0.19
N VAL A 75 -10.16 5.30 -0.33
CA VAL A 75 -8.91 4.76 -0.85
C VAL A 75 -9.08 4.51 -2.33
N GLU A 76 -8.14 4.99 -3.12
CA GLU A 76 -8.18 4.84 -4.58
C GLU A 76 -6.96 4.06 -5.06
N VAL A 77 -7.18 3.13 -5.98
CA VAL A 77 -6.13 2.39 -6.66
C VAL A 77 -6.09 2.84 -8.10
N PHE A 78 -5.00 3.49 -8.50
CA PHE A 78 -4.79 3.97 -9.86
C PHE A 78 -3.95 2.99 -10.66
N ARG A 79 -4.28 2.83 -11.94
CA ARG A 79 -3.56 1.97 -12.87
C ARG A 79 -3.30 2.72 -14.16
N GLY A 80 -2.15 2.46 -14.77
CA GLY A 80 -1.80 3.01 -16.06
C GLY A 80 -1.34 4.46 -16.03
N ALA A 81 -1.66 5.22 -17.07
CA ALA A 81 -1.11 6.57 -17.30
C ALA A 81 -1.43 7.59 -16.20
N ASN A 82 -2.48 7.39 -15.42
CA ASN A 82 -2.81 8.26 -14.29
C ASN A 82 -1.70 8.29 -13.22
N ALA A 83 -0.87 7.26 -13.17
CA ALA A 83 0.29 7.21 -12.28
C ALA A 83 1.34 8.28 -12.60
N PHE A 84 1.42 8.75 -13.83
CA PHE A 84 2.38 9.78 -14.23
C PHE A 84 2.17 11.11 -13.50
N LEU A 85 0.93 11.46 -13.20
CA LEU A 85 0.60 12.73 -12.53
C LEU A 85 0.92 12.71 -11.04
N SER A 86 1.29 11.55 -10.50
CA SER A 86 1.68 11.38 -9.11
C SER A 86 3.08 11.95 -8.87
N GLY A 87 3.28 12.66 -7.79
CA GLY A 87 4.55 13.30 -7.46
C GLY A 87 5.72 12.34 -7.17
N SER A 88 6.84 12.88 -6.74
CA SER A 88 8.02 12.11 -6.32
C SER A 88 7.88 11.58 -4.90
N GLY A 89 8.42 10.38 -4.67
CA GLY A 89 8.48 9.76 -3.36
C GLY A 89 9.62 8.75 -3.26
N ALA A 90 9.76 8.09 -2.14
CA ALA A 90 10.80 7.09 -1.91
C ALA A 90 10.68 5.87 -2.83
N GLY A 91 9.50 5.61 -3.40
CA GLY A 91 9.26 4.51 -4.32
C GLY A 91 10.19 4.50 -5.53
N SER A 92 10.62 5.66 -6.01
CA SER A 92 11.59 5.77 -7.11
C SER A 92 13.00 5.31 -6.74
N VAL A 93 13.29 5.16 -5.46
CA VAL A 93 14.56 4.61 -4.97
C VAL A 93 14.52 3.09 -4.94
N SER A 94 13.47 2.53 -4.39
CA SER A 94 13.30 1.08 -4.20
C SER A 94 12.72 0.36 -5.42
N GLY A 95 12.18 1.11 -6.39
CA GLY A 95 11.39 0.53 -7.48
C GLY A 95 9.97 0.19 -7.08
N GLY A 96 9.52 0.62 -5.92
CA GLY A 96 8.14 0.45 -5.45
C GLY A 96 7.15 1.28 -6.26
N GLY A 97 5.88 0.91 -6.20
CA GLY A 97 4.82 1.62 -6.90
C GLY A 97 4.74 1.37 -8.41
N LEU A 98 5.53 0.47 -8.95
CA LEU A 98 5.54 0.14 -10.38
C LEU A 98 4.22 -0.43 -10.89
N GLY A 99 3.45 -1.07 -10.01
CA GLY A 99 2.13 -1.61 -10.34
C GLY A 99 1.04 -0.55 -10.43
N GLY A 100 1.26 0.63 -9.94
CA GLY A 100 0.33 1.75 -9.87
C GLY A 100 0.22 2.34 -8.46
N PRO A 101 -0.07 3.65 -8.31
CA PRO A 101 -0.17 4.28 -7.02
C PRO A 101 -1.47 3.93 -6.29
N ILE A 102 -1.39 3.89 -4.97
CA ILE A 102 -2.53 3.86 -4.07
C ILE A 102 -2.59 5.19 -3.35
N THR A 103 -3.76 5.80 -3.30
CA THR A 103 -3.95 7.10 -2.67
C THR A 103 -5.05 7.07 -1.63
N GLY A 104 -4.81 7.72 -0.50
CA GLY A 104 -5.82 8.01 0.51
C GLY A 104 -6.27 9.46 0.40
N ALA A 105 -7.57 9.70 0.33
CA ALA A 105 -8.14 11.04 0.40
C ALA A 105 -8.46 11.39 1.86
N PRO A 106 -8.02 12.56 2.36
CA PRO A 106 -8.33 12.99 3.71
C PRO A 106 -9.82 13.12 3.95
N ARG A 107 -10.26 12.94 5.19
CA ARG A 107 -11.63 13.23 5.60
C ARG A 107 -11.84 14.73 5.68
N ARG A 108 -12.80 15.22 4.88
CA ARG A 108 -13.11 16.64 4.79
C ARG A 108 -14.37 17.02 5.57
N PRO A 109 -14.47 18.27 6.06
CA PRO A 109 -15.71 18.81 6.61
C PRO A 109 -16.84 18.79 5.58
N THR A 110 -18.06 18.50 6.03
CA THR A 110 -19.26 18.48 5.19
C THR A 110 -20.35 19.35 5.79
N THR A 111 -21.35 19.73 4.98
CA THR A 111 -22.46 20.59 5.41
C THR A 111 -23.65 19.83 6.00
N ALA A 112 -23.86 18.60 5.58
CA ALA A 112 -25.00 17.78 6.03
C ALA A 112 -24.51 16.72 7.02
N PRO A 113 -25.34 16.20 7.92
CA PRO A 113 -24.94 15.73 9.23
C PRO A 113 -23.83 14.68 9.21
N PRO A 114 -22.60 15.06 9.46
CA PRO A 114 -21.54 14.10 9.47
C PRO A 114 -20.81 14.04 10.79
N SER A 115 -21.33 14.72 11.80
CA SER A 115 -20.85 14.48 13.14
C SER A 115 -21.31 13.10 13.55
N ARG A 116 -20.38 12.29 14.02
CA ARG A 116 -20.62 10.88 14.33
C ARG A 116 -20.00 10.50 15.65
N VAL A 117 -20.73 9.68 16.39
CA VAL A 117 -20.19 8.94 17.55
C VAL A 117 -20.39 7.46 17.26
N ALA A 118 -19.35 6.66 17.45
CA ALA A 118 -19.40 5.23 17.26
C ALA A 118 -18.81 4.50 18.46
N VAL A 119 -19.35 3.33 18.74
CA VAL A 119 -18.79 2.38 19.70
C VAL A 119 -18.90 0.99 19.10
N GLY A 120 -17.87 0.18 19.28
CA GLY A 120 -17.88 -1.14 18.70
C GLY A 120 -16.95 -2.10 19.40
N VAL A 121 -17.08 -3.37 19.00
CA VAL A 121 -16.20 -4.46 19.39
C VAL A 121 -15.69 -5.07 18.08
N PRO A 122 -14.72 -4.41 17.41
CA PRO A 122 -14.12 -4.94 16.21
C PRO A 122 -13.11 -6.03 16.59
N ARG A 123 -13.27 -7.21 16.03
CA ARG A 123 -12.39 -8.39 16.20
C ARG A 123 -12.15 -8.80 17.66
N GLY A 124 -12.59 -9.99 18.01
CA GLY A 124 -12.08 -10.77 19.14
C GLY A 124 -12.15 -10.17 20.53
N GLY A 125 -12.89 -9.10 20.77
CA GLY A 125 -13.01 -8.47 22.09
C GLY A 125 -12.30 -7.13 22.24
N GLN A 126 -11.86 -6.52 21.16
CA GLN A 126 -11.36 -5.14 21.19
C GLN A 126 -12.50 -4.16 21.47
N LEU A 127 -12.23 -3.11 22.25
CA LEU A 127 -13.14 -2.01 22.42
C LEU A 127 -12.79 -0.88 21.46
N TYR A 128 -13.81 -0.30 20.82
CA TYR A 128 -13.65 0.77 19.82
C TYR A 128 -14.62 1.93 20.09
N PRO A 129 -14.22 2.94 20.85
CA PRO A 129 -14.89 4.23 20.89
C PRO A 129 -14.33 5.15 19.80
N ALA A 130 -15.22 5.89 19.11
CA ALA A 130 -14.84 6.86 18.10
C ALA A 130 -15.80 8.03 18.04
N THR A 131 -15.30 9.20 17.67
CA THR A 131 -16.11 10.39 17.41
C THR A 131 -15.53 11.18 16.24
N ALA A 132 -16.41 11.77 15.45
CA ALA A 132 -16.04 12.55 14.28
C ALA A 132 -16.95 13.79 14.14
N PRO A 133 -16.81 14.79 15.02
CA PRO A 133 -17.54 16.04 14.87
C PRO A 133 -17.05 16.81 13.64
N SER A 134 -17.99 17.37 12.89
CA SER A 134 -17.73 18.12 11.66
C SER A 134 -18.72 19.26 11.54
N ARG A 135 -18.25 20.43 11.09
CA ARG A 135 -19.08 21.62 10.93
C ARG A 135 -18.52 22.54 9.85
N ARG A 136 -19.44 23.15 9.12
CA ARG A 136 -19.14 24.27 8.23
C ARG A 136 -19.77 25.55 8.75
N PHE A 137 -19.12 26.68 8.58
CA PHE A 137 -19.56 27.98 9.07
C PHE A 137 -19.01 29.13 8.20
N GLY A 138 -19.37 30.35 8.59
CA GLY A 138 -18.99 31.56 7.87
C GLY A 138 -19.88 31.85 6.65
N PRO A 139 -19.60 32.94 5.90
CA PRO A 139 -20.34 33.28 4.70
C PRO A 139 -20.30 32.12 3.70
N ASP A 140 -21.48 31.72 3.17
CA ASP A 140 -21.62 30.62 2.22
C ASP A 140 -21.05 29.27 2.69
N ASN A 141 -20.97 29.06 4.01
CA ASN A 141 -20.32 27.87 4.60
C ASN A 141 -18.90 27.66 4.09
N ALA A 142 -18.17 28.76 3.89
CA ALA A 142 -16.84 28.74 3.27
C ALA A 142 -15.78 28.02 4.10
N THR A 143 -15.92 28.03 5.44
CA THR A 143 -14.95 27.42 6.35
C THR A 143 -15.48 26.13 6.92
N GLY A 144 -14.66 25.09 6.95
CA GLY A 144 -14.99 23.80 7.51
C GLY A 144 -13.94 23.29 8.48
N VAL A 145 -14.42 22.58 9.52
CA VAL A 145 -13.59 21.91 10.52
C VAL A 145 -14.11 20.50 10.73
N ARG A 146 -13.23 19.52 10.77
CA ARG A 146 -13.56 18.15 11.11
C ARG A 146 -12.49 17.55 12.00
N LEU A 147 -12.92 16.93 13.08
CA LEU A 147 -12.08 16.20 14.00
C LEU A 147 -12.47 14.71 13.96
N ASN A 148 -11.49 13.82 13.93
CA ASN A 148 -11.71 12.38 14.09
C ASN A 148 -10.85 11.88 15.23
N LEU A 149 -11.46 11.21 16.19
CA LEU A 149 -10.78 10.59 17.33
C LEU A 149 -11.28 9.16 17.46
N ALA A 150 -10.36 8.22 17.63
CA ALA A 150 -10.71 6.81 17.79
C ALA A 150 -9.64 6.07 18.57
N ARG A 151 -10.06 5.00 19.24
CA ARG A 151 -9.17 4.08 19.93
C ARG A 151 -9.65 2.64 19.77
N ARG A 152 -8.74 1.74 19.42
CA ARG A 152 -8.97 0.30 19.44
C ARG A 152 -8.00 -0.32 20.43
N SER A 153 -8.51 -1.13 21.35
CA SER A 153 -7.66 -1.82 22.32
C SER A 153 -8.21 -3.19 22.67
N GLY A 154 -7.36 -4.18 22.76
CA GLY A 154 -7.69 -5.54 23.16
C GLY A 154 -7.17 -6.61 22.20
N ASP A 155 -7.72 -7.81 22.31
CA ASP A 155 -7.30 -8.99 21.56
C ASP A 155 -7.62 -8.87 20.08
N THR A 156 -6.77 -9.47 19.25
CA THR A 156 -6.96 -9.48 17.78
C THR A 156 -7.73 -10.70 17.26
N GLY A 157 -7.97 -11.69 18.13
CA GLY A 157 -8.47 -13.00 17.74
C GLY A 157 -7.36 -14.06 17.56
N VAL A 158 -6.12 -13.64 17.37
CA VAL A 158 -4.94 -14.51 17.43
C VAL A 158 -4.55 -14.67 18.91
N ASP A 159 -4.28 -15.87 19.37
CA ASP A 159 -3.98 -16.16 20.77
C ASP A 159 -2.83 -15.29 21.28
N ASN A 160 -3.02 -14.65 22.43
CA ASN A 160 -2.02 -13.79 23.10
C ASN A 160 -1.54 -12.57 22.31
N GLU A 161 -2.12 -12.29 21.15
CA GLU A 161 -1.82 -11.09 20.38
C GLU A 161 -2.77 -9.96 20.78
N ASP A 162 -2.21 -8.81 21.11
CA ASP A 162 -2.94 -7.66 21.59
C ASP A 162 -2.55 -6.40 20.83
N THR A 163 -3.53 -5.54 20.56
CA THR A 163 -3.28 -4.26 19.88
C THR A 163 -3.86 -3.10 20.65
N ARG A 164 -3.18 -1.95 20.54
CA ARG A 164 -3.68 -0.65 21.00
C ARG A 164 -3.39 0.37 19.91
N THR A 165 -4.44 0.91 19.31
CA THR A 165 -4.31 1.93 18.27
C THR A 165 -5.10 3.15 18.69
N THR A 166 -4.43 4.30 18.81
CA THR A 166 -5.04 5.58 19.11
C THR A 166 -4.82 6.51 17.92
N VAL A 167 -5.88 7.14 17.45
CA VAL A 167 -5.89 7.95 16.25
C VAL A 167 -6.54 9.29 16.53
N GLY A 168 -5.91 10.36 16.06
CA GLY A 168 -6.49 11.69 16.00
C GLY A 168 -6.23 12.34 14.65
N SER A 169 -7.22 12.98 14.06
CA SER A 169 -7.03 13.78 12.86
C SER A 169 -7.87 15.04 12.87
N LEU A 170 -7.34 16.10 12.27
CA LEU A 170 -8.00 17.39 12.13
C LEU A 170 -7.95 17.79 10.66
N GLY A 171 -9.10 18.08 10.08
CA GLY A 171 -9.24 18.61 8.73
C GLY A 171 -9.82 20.01 8.77
N LEU A 172 -9.17 20.93 8.07
CA LEU A 172 -9.59 22.32 7.92
C LEU A 172 -9.67 22.64 6.44
N ASP A 173 -10.68 23.39 6.03
CA ASP A 173 -10.71 23.95 4.69
C ASP A 173 -11.37 25.33 4.68
N TRP A 174 -11.03 26.11 3.65
CA TRP A 174 -11.64 27.38 3.34
C TRP A 174 -11.67 27.55 1.83
N ARG A 175 -12.75 28.09 1.34
CA ARG A 175 -12.93 28.35 -0.09
C ARG A 175 -13.55 29.70 -0.37
N SER A 176 -13.17 30.27 -1.50
CA SER A 176 -13.80 31.44 -2.10
C SER A 176 -14.09 31.15 -3.56
N SER A 177 -14.49 32.18 -4.34
CA SER A 177 -14.75 32.01 -5.78
C SER A 177 -13.52 31.56 -6.58
N ARG A 178 -12.31 31.91 -6.13
CA ARG A 178 -11.05 31.62 -6.85
C ARG A 178 -10.04 30.80 -6.05
N THR A 179 -10.21 30.71 -4.73
CA THR A 179 -9.20 30.12 -3.85
C THR A 179 -9.78 28.96 -3.06
N ARG A 180 -9.01 27.87 -2.95
CA ARG A 180 -9.30 26.71 -2.12
C ARG A 180 -8.08 26.40 -1.27
N LEU A 181 -8.25 26.45 0.04
CA LEU A 181 -7.21 26.14 1.02
C LEU A 181 -7.63 24.96 1.86
N SER A 182 -6.72 24.08 2.18
CA SER A 182 -6.96 22.96 3.08
C SER A 182 -5.72 22.65 3.93
N ALA A 183 -5.96 22.14 5.12
CA ALA A 183 -4.93 21.64 6.01
C ALA A 183 -5.42 20.38 6.69
N ASP A 184 -4.55 19.39 6.82
CA ASP A 184 -4.84 18.12 7.47
C ASP A 184 -3.71 17.79 8.44
N LEU A 185 -4.07 17.37 9.64
CA LEU A 185 -3.14 16.92 10.66
C LEU A 185 -3.58 15.55 11.13
N GLY A 186 -2.64 14.60 11.22
CA GLY A 186 -2.90 13.25 11.71
C GLY A 186 -1.89 12.81 12.74
N TRP A 187 -2.36 12.10 13.75
CA TRP A 187 -1.55 11.48 14.77
C TRP A 187 -2.03 10.05 15.02
N GLN A 188 -1.08 9.11 15.08
CA GLN A 188 -1.36 7.71 15.33
C GLN A 188 -0.33 7.13 16.27
N GLU A 189 -0.80 6.39 17.28
CA GLU A 189 0.02 5.48 18.07
C GLU A 189 -0.51 4.07 17.87
N HIS A 190 0.35 3.14 17.47
CA HIS A 190 -0.02 1.76 17.19
C HIS A 190 0.93 0.83 17.93
N LYS A 191 0.40 0.02 18.85
CA LYS A 191 1.16 -0.92 19.68
C LYS A 191 0.67 -2.33 19.45
N LEU A 192 1.58 -3.22 19.11
CA LEU A 192 1.34 -4.66 18.97
C LEU A 192 2.13 -5.42 20.03
N SER A 193 1.45 -6.24 20.82
CA SER A 193 2.08 -7.15 21.76
C SER A 193 2.01 -8.57 21.22
N ALA A 194 3.13 -9.28 21.26
CA ALA A 194 3.26 -10.65 20.76
C ALA A 194 2.67 -10.84 19.35
N PRO A 195 3.07 -10.01 18.35
CA PRO A 195 2.53 -10.13 17.01
C PRO A 195 2.93 -11.48 16.40
N ARG A 196 1.95 -12.19 15.83
CA ARG A 196 2.23 -13.48 15.20
C ARG A 196 3.27 -13.32 14.11
N PRO A 197 4.44 -13.98 14.22
CA PRO A 197 5.52 -13.79 13.28
C PRO A 197 5.26 -14.49 11.94
N ALA A 198 5.98 -14.07 10.91
CA ALA A 198 6.11 -14.85 9.70
C ALA A 198 6.97 -16.10 9.95
N VAL A 199 6.79 -17.12 9.13
CA VAL A 199 7.57 -18.36 9.18
C VAL A 199 8.42 -18.44 7.92
N THR A 200 9.74 -18.55 8.09
CA THR A 200 10.66 -18.77 6.97
C THR A 200 10.75 -20.24 6.65
N PRO A 201 10.30 -20.70 5.48
CA PRO A 201 10.45 -22.10 5.08
C PRO A 201 11.90 -22.41 4.70
N THR A 202 12.22 -23.69 4.68
CA THR A 202 13.56 -24.19 4.33
C THR A 202 13.48 -25.05 3.08
N ALA A 203 14.35 -24.80 2.09
CA ALA A 203 14.28 -25.44 0.79
C ALA A 203 14.41 -26.97 0.83
N SER A 204 15.14 -27.52 1.80
CA SER A 204 15.31 -28.97 2.00
C SER A 204 14.16 -29.64 2.72
N LEU A 205 13.16 -28.86 3.20
CA LEU A 205 12.00 -29.39 3.92
C LEU A 205 10.71 -29.16 3.12
N PRO A 206 9.68 -29.99 3.33
CA PRO A 206 8.39 -29.72 2.72
C PRO A 206 7.78 -28.41 3.23
N MET A 207 6.89 -27.82 2.44
CA MET A 207 6.09 -26.68 2.87
C MET A 207 5.28 -27.08 4.13
N PRO A 208 5.36 -26.29 5.23
CA PRO A 208 4.65 -26.65 6.44
C PRO A 208 3.14 -26.52 6.26
N ALA A 209 2.40 -27.43 6.85
CA ALA A 209 0.94 -27.26 6.98
C ALA A 209 0.65 -26.01 7.80
N VAL A 210 -0.45 -25.34 7.48
CA VAL A 210 -0.85 -24.13 8.21
C VAL A 210 -1.25 -24.51 9.63
N PRO A 211 -0.73 -23.83 10.66
CA PRO A 211 -1.21 -24.03 12.03
C PRO A 211 -2.68 -23.67 12.18
N ASP A 212 -3.28 -24.00 13.34
CA ASP A 212 -4.63 -23.57 13.69
C ASP A 212 -4.78 -22.05 13.43
N ALA A 213 -5.96 -21.64 12.96
CA ALA A 213 -6.20 -20.25 12.57
C ALA A 213 -5.91 -19.23 13.69
N LYS A 214 -6.12 -19.61 14.95
CA LYS A 214 -5.84 -18.77 16.13
C LYS A 214 -4.44 -18.93 16.68
N ALA A 215 -3.66 -19.89 16.21
CA ALA A 215 -2.36 -20.19 16.78
C ALA A 215 -1.44 -18.97 16.75
N ASN A 216 -0.74 -18.75 17.85
CA ASN A 216 0.32 -17.74 17.92
C ASN A 216 1.60 -18.40 18.41
N TYR A 217 2.60 -18.41 17.59
CA TYR A 217 3.94 -18.94 17.86
C TYR A 217 4.96 -17.83 18.13
N ALA A 218 4.46 -16.59 18.40
CA ALA A 218 5.29 -15.50 18.87
C ALA A 218 5.77 -15.74 20.29
N GLN A 219 6.92 -15.16 20.62
CA GLN A 219 7.36 -15.11 22.00
C GLN A 219 6.65 -13.98 22.77
N PRO A 220 6.27 -14.19 24.05
CA PRO A 220 5.49 -13.20 24.80
C PRO A 220 6.20 -11.84 25.00
N TRP A 221 7.52 -11.82 24.94
CA TRP A 221 8.31 -10.58 25.09
C TRP A 221 8.38 -9.72 23.85
N THR A 222 7.89 -10.21 22.70
CA THR A 222 7.96 -9.49 21.42
C THR A 222 6.93 -8.39 21.33
N TYR A 223 7.28 -7.34 20.62
CA TYR A 223 6.39 -6.21 20.36
C TYR A 223 6.81 -5.43 19.13
N SER A 224 5.87 -4.68 18.58
CA SER A 224 6.11 -3.69 17.53
C SER A 224 5.28 -2.44 17.83
N ASN A 225 5.95 -1.34 18.12
CA ASN A 225 5.31 -0.09 18.50
C ASN A 225 5.71 1.02 17.53
N SER A 226 4.73 1.84 17.13
CA SER A 226 4.97 2.99 16.26
C SER A 226 4.16 4.19 16.71
N ARG A 227 4.69 5.38 16.41
CA ARG A 227 4.02 6.66 16.63
C ARG A 227 4.35 7.59 15.48
N ASP A 228 3.32 8.18 14.89
CA ASP A 228 3.46 9.06 13.74
C ASP A 228 2.65 10.34 13.93
N LEU A 229 3.25 11.45 13.57
CA LEU A 229 2.59 12.74 13.42
C LEU A 229 2.85 13.23 12.00
N PHE A 230 1.80 13.56 11.27
CA PHE A 230 1.91 14.02 9.90
C PHE A 230 0.89 15.10 9.58
N GLY A 231 1.17 15.89 8.58
CA GLY A 231 0.27 16.95 8.16
C GLY A 231 0.53 17.42 6.75
N THR A 232 -0.52 17.99 6.14
CA THR A 232 -0.46 18.60 4.81
C THR A 232 -1.14 19.96 4.82
N VAL A 233 -0.62 20.88 4.01
CA VAL A 233 -1.26 22.15 3.66
C VAL A 233 -1.32 22.22 2.14
N ARG A 234 -2.48 22.57 1.59
CA ARG A 234 -2.67 22.69 0.15
C ARG A 234 -3.45 23.95 -0.19
N GLY A 235 -3.01 24.64 -1.22
CA GLY A 235 -3.70 25.79 -1.78
C GLY A 235 -3.86 25.66 -3.28
N GLU A 236 -5.02 26.08 -3.81
CA GLU A 236 -5.29 26.21 -5.22
C GLU A 236 -5.84 27.60 -5.49
N PHE A 237 -5.40 28.19 -6.59
CA PHE A 237 -5.84 29.51 -7.03
C PHE A 237 -6.16 29.52 -8.52
N ASP A 238 -7.36 29.95 -8.86
CA ASP A 238 -7.77 30.14 -10.26
C ASP A 238 -7.34 31.55 -10.70
N PHE A 239 -6.32 31.64 -11.55
CA PHE A 239 -5.87 32.90 -12.13
C PHE A 239 -6.94 33.50 -13.04
N ASN A 240 -7.62 32.63 -13.77
CA ASN A 240 -8.76 32.92 -14.64
C ASN A 240 -9.56 31.61 -14.87
N ASP A 241 -10.49 31.63 -15.81
CA ASP A 241 -11.33 30.46 -16.11
C ASP A 241 -10.55 29.30 -16.76
N GLN A 242 -9.33 29.55 -17.23
CA GLN A 242 -8.52 28.58 -17.97
C GLN A 242 -7.35 28.05 -17.15
N TRP A 243 -6.75 28.85 -16.28
CA TRP A 243 -5.50 28.53 -15.59
C TRP A 243 -5.68 28.48 -14.08
N THR A 244 -5.19 27.39 -13.49
CA THR A 244 -5.18 27.17 -12.05
C THR A 244 -3.77 26.81 -11.61
N GLY A 245 -3.30 27.48 -10.56
CA GLY A 245 -2.05 27.13 -9.87
C GLY A 245 -2.35 26.41 -8.56
N TRP A 246 -1.44 25.53 -8.13
CA TRP A 246 -1.53 24.89 -6.81
C TRP A 246 -0.16 24.79 -6.16
N ALA A 247 -0.19 24.72 -4.84
CA ALA A 247 0.98 24.41 -4.02
C ALA A 247 0.54 23.52 -2.86
N ALA A 248 1.38 22.56 -2.52
CA ALA A 248 1.14 21.66 -1.39
C ALA A 248 2.45 21.40 -0.65
N LEU A 249 2.36 21.30 0.68
CA LEU A 249 3.46 20.94 1.56
C LEU A 249 2.99 19.86 2.53
N GLY A 250 3.89 18.96 2.86
CA GLY A 250 3.62 17.91 3.83
C GLY A 250 4.84 17.58 4.68
N MET A 251 4.58 17.09 5.89
CA MET A 251 5.61 16.67 6.84
C MET A 251 5.14 15.44 7.60
N ARG A 252 6.09 14.56 7.95
CA ARG A 252 5.88 13.45 8.88
C ARG A 252 7.06 13.29 9.82
N ARG A 253 6.74 12.96 11.08
CA ARG A 253 7.69 12.46 12.07
C ARG A 253 7.18 11.12 12.56
N GLY A 254 7.98 10.07 12.36
CA GLY A 254 7.65 8.72 12.79
C GLY A 254 8.70 8.16 13.73
N LYS A 255 8.25 7.40 14.73
CA LYS A 255 9.09 6.62 15.62
C LYS A 255 8.63 5.18 15.64
N GLU A 256 9.58 4.25 15.63
CA GLU A 256 9.32 2.81 15.73
C GLU A 256 10.27 2.19 16.74
N ASP A 257 9.73 1.23 17.50
CA ASP A 257 10.46 0.44 18.47
C ASP A 257 9.98 -1.00 18.40
N ASN A 258 10.85 -1.90 18.00
CA ASN A 258 10.51 -3.30 17.74
C ASN A 258 11.44 -4.23 18.47
N SER A 259 10.88 -5.31 19.01
CA SER A 259 11.62 -6.46 19.53
C SER A 259 10.92 -7.71 19.03
N LEU A 260 11.56 -8.44 18.12
CA LEU A 260 10.95 -9.50 17.36
C LEU A 260 11.75 -10.79 17.44
N SER A 261 11.07 -11.92 17.25
CA SER A 261 11.69 -13.23 17.14
C SER A 261 11.27 -13.87 15.82
N GLY A 262 12.20 -14.00 14.89
CA GLY A 262 12.00 -14.72 13.64
C GLY A 262 12.05 -16.22 13.83
N LEU A 263 11.36 -16.94 12.95
CA LEU A 263 11.26 -18.41 12.95
C LEU A 263 11.72 -18.95 11.59
N THR A 264 12.71 -19.82 11.60
CA THR A 264 13.15 -20.56 10.40
C THR A 264 12.94 -22.04 10.63
N LEU A 265 12.16 -22.70 9.78
CA LEU A 265 11.87 -24.13 9.90
C LEU A 265 13.15 -24.96 9.89
N SER A 266 13.25 -25.90 10.83
CA SER A 266 14.37 -26.83 10.99
C SER A 266 13.96 -28.28 10.91
N SER A 267 12.65 -28.61 10.93
CA SER A 267 12.15 -29.97 10.76
C SER A 267 10.82 -30.00 10.01
N ALA A 268 10.50 -31.14 9.41
CA ALA A 268 9.21 -31.39 8.76
C ALA A 268 8.03 -31.42 9.74
N THR A 269 8.29 -31.56 11.04
CA THR A 269 7.28 -31.62 12.10
C THR A 269 6.99 -30.25 12.74
N GLY A 270 7.56 -29.17 12.19
CA GLY A 270 7.26 -27.80 12.61
C GLY A 270 8.24 -27.19 13.61
N ASN A 271 9.33 -27.87 13.93
CA ASN A 271 10.39 -27.23 14.70
C ASN A 271 11.02 -26.10 13.90
N ALA A 272 11.31 -25.01 14.56
CA ALA A 272 11.93 -23.85 13.97
C ALA A 272 13.00 -23.29 14.89
N THR A 273 14.09 -22.82 14.31
CA THR A 273 15.12 -22.07 15.05
C THR A 273 14.65 -20.62 15.22
N LEU A 274 14.94 -20.05 16.39
CA LEU A 274 14.58 -18.69 16.72
C LEU A 274 15.77 -17.75 16.57
N ASN A 275 15.49 -16.55 16.12
CA ASN A 275 16.40 -15.42 16.25
C ASN A 275 15.77 -14.32 17.11
N ARG A 276 16.54 -13.29 17.42
CA ARG A 276 16.07 -12.04 18.00
C ARG A 276 16.55 -10.88 17.17
N PHE A 277 15.64 -9.95 16.90
CA PHE A 277 15.94 -8.71 16.22
C PHE A 277 15.20 -7.56 16.90
N ASP A 278 15.97 -6.59 17.40
CA ASP A 278 15.44 -5.36 17.96
C ASP A 278 15.87 -4.20 17.06
N ASN A 279 14.99 -3.23 16.87
CA ASN A 279 15.38 -1.98 16.23
C ASN A 279 14.61 -0.78 16.78
N THR A 280 15.26 0.38 16.68
CA THR A 280 14.65 1.67 16.88
C THR A 280 14.85 2.50 15.62
N ARG A 281 13.79 3.17 15.17
CA ARG A 281 13.81 3.94 13.93
C ARG A 281 13.10 5.27 14.12
N GLU A 282 13.66 6.32 13.56
CA GLU A 282 13.03 7.62 13.47
C GLU A 282 13.05 8.08 12.02
N ASN A 283 11.91 8.55 11.54
CA ASN A 283 11.78 9.12 10.19
C ASN A 283 11.32 10.57 10.28
N HIS A 284 11.98 11.42 9.49
CA HIS A 284 11.57 12.80 9.25
C HIS A 284 11.41 13.00 7.76
N ILE A 285 10.19 13.31 7.34
CA ILE A 285 9.87 13.52 5.93
C ILE A 285 9.34 14.92 5.72
N LYS A 286 9.83 15.56 4.65
CA LYS A 286 9.31 16.81 4.11
C LYS A 286 9.08 16.61 2.64
N THR A 287 7.92 17.03 2.15
CA THR A 287 7.57 16.90 0.74
C THR A 287 6.75 18.08 0.29
N GLY A 288 6.82 18.39 -0.98
CA GLY A 288 6.09 19.52 -1.54
C GLY A 288 5.87 19.37 -3.03
N GLU A 289 4.90 20.11 -3.51
CA GLU A 289 4.51 20.15 -4.92
C GLU A 289 4.03 21.54 -5.27
N LEU A 290 4.40 22.00 -6.47
CA LEU A 290 3.98 23.26 -7.03
C LEU A 290 3.64 23.03 -8.50
N GLY A 291 2.51 23.56 -8.96
CA GLY A 291 2.13 23.33 -10.34
C GLY A 291 1.12 24.30 -10.90
N VAL A 292 0.93 24.20 -12.17
CA VAL A 292 -0.09 24.93 -12.93
C VAL A 292 -0.73 23.99 -13.93
N ARG A 293 -2.04 24.12 -14.11
CA ARG A 293 -2.78 23.45 -15.17
C ARG A 293 -3.63 24.46 -15.93
N GLY A 294 -3.74 24.24 -17.21
CA GLY A 294 -4.48 25.15 -18.08
C GLY A 294 -5.26 24.40 -19.15
N LYS A 295 -6.38 25.00 -19.54
CA LYS A 295 -7.21 24.55 -20.65
C LYS A 295 -7.24 25.63 -21.71
N PHE A 296 -6.89 25.25 -22.94
CA PHE A 296 -6.88 26.14 -24.08
C PHE A 296 -7.15 25.38 -25.37
N GLU A 297 -7.36 26.11 -26.46
CA GLU A 297 -7.64 25.51 -27.75
C GLU A 297 -6.63 25.98 -28.80
N THR A 298 -6.24 25.07 -29.70
CA THR A 298 -5.50 25.37 -30.93
C THR A 298 -6.27 24.79 -32.10
N GLY A 299 -7.00 25.65 -32.82
CA GLY A 299 -7.91 25.19 -33.86
C GLY A 299 -9.04 24.34 -33.28
N ALA A 300 -9.21 23.12 -33.79
CA ALA A 300 -10.22 22.17 -33.32
C ALA A 300 -9.74 21.30 -32.15
N VAL A 301 -8.51 21.47 -31.69
CA VAL A 301 -7.90 20.66 -30.62
C VAL A 301 -8.02 21.38 -29.30
N LYS A 302 -8.62 20.70 -28.30
CA LYS A 302 -8.70 21.18 -26.91
C LYS A 302 -7.54 20.60 -26.12
N HIS A 303 -6.80 21.46 -25.42
CA HIS A 303 -5.65 21.07 -24.60
C HIS A 303 -5.97 21.20 -23.12
N THR A 304 -5.50 20.23 -22.35
CA THR A 304 -5.34 20.33 -20.90
C THR A 304 -3.87 20.10 -20.59
N ALA A 305 -3.15 21.17 -20.33
CA ALA A 305 -1.71 21.16 -20.08
C ALA A 305 -1.42 21.26 -18.58
N VAL A 306 -0.39 20.55 -18.14
CA VAL A 306 0.06 20.53 -16.74
C VAL A 306 1.57 20.67 -16.71
N ALA A 307 2.05 21.55 -15.81
CA ALA A 307 3.46 21.64 -15.45
C ALA A 307 3.56 21.58 -13.93
N SER A 308 4.42 20.72 -13.41
CA SER A 308 4.57 20.57 -11.96
C SER A 308 6.02 20.34 -11.55
N LEU A 309 6.35 20.87 -10.37
CA LEU A 309 7.59 20.61 -9.66
C LEU A 309 7.24 19.87 -8.38
N SER A 310 7.99 18.83 -8.04
CA SER A 310 7.85 18.15 -6.77
C SER A 310 9.20 17.86 -6.13
N ALA A 311 9.24 17.85 -4.81
CA ALA A 311 10.42 17.55 -4.02
C ALA A 311 10.05 16.68 -2.82
N PHE A 312 10.97 15.79 -2.47
CA PHE A 312 10.82 14.86 -1.35
C PHE A 312 12.17 14.77 -0.62
N ASP A 313 12.15 14.88 0.71
CA ASP A 313 13.32 14.76 1.58
C ASP A 313 12.97 13.84 2.75
N SER A 314 13.70 12.74 2.89
CA SER A 314 13.54 11.77 3.97
C SER A 314 14.86 11.58 4.70
N SER A 315 14.84 11.76 6.01
CA SER A 315 15.94 11.40 6.92
C SER A 315 15.51 10.22 7.77
N GLU A 316 16.27 9.14 7.72
CA GLU A 316 16.06 7.94 8.52
C GLU A 316 17.18 7.79 9.54
N ARG A 317 16.78 7.69 10.82
CA ARG A 317 17.66 7.28 11.92
C ARG A 317 17.31 5.85 12.27
N ASN A 318 18.29 4.97 12.34
CA ASN A 318 18.04 3.56 12.63
C ASN A 318 19.19 2.97 13.45
N ALA A 319 18.82 2.20 14.46
CA ALA A 319 19.75 1.38 15.23
C ALA A 319 19.13 0.01 15.45
N TRP A 320 19.92 -1.02 15.54
CA TRP A 320 19.45 -2.38 15.70
C TRP A 320 20.36 -3.20 16.60
N GLY A 321 19.77 -4.24 17.17
CA GLY A 321 20.47 -5.30 17.88
C GLY A 321 19.93 -6.64 17.41
N TYR A 322 20.76 -7.67 17.42
CA TYR A 322 20.35 -8.97 16.91
C TYR A 322 21.06 -10.12 17.63
N ASN A 323 20.47 -11.29 17.53
CA ASN A 323 21.07 -12.57 17.83
C ASN A 323 20.49 -13.63 16.89
N TYR A 324 21.29 -14.06 15.92
CA TYR A 324 20.89 -15.07 14.93
C TYR A 324 21.35 -16.48 15.30
N ALA A 325 21.99 -16.65 16.43
CA ALA A 325 22.50 -17.93 16.94
C ALA A 325 22.07 -18.12 18.41
N THR A 326 20.77 -18.02 18.66
CA THR A 326 20.21 -18.11 20.02
C THR A 326 20.31 -19.48 20.63
N GLY A 327 20.47 -20.53 19.82
CA GLY A 327 20.36 -21.92 20.25
C GLY A 327 18.94 -22.35 20.64
N GLN A 328 17.97 -21.48 20.49
CA GLN A 328 16.58 -21.77 20.84
C GLN A 328 15.82 -22.38 19.68
N THR A 329 14.95 -23.34 20.01
CA THR A 329 14.03 -23.99 19.07
C THR A 329 12.62 -23.95 19.64
N ASN A 330 11.65 -23.71 18.78
CA ASN A 330 10.24 -23.79 19.13
C ASN A 330 9.50 -24.58 18.05
N ASN A 331 8.27 -24.98 18.33
CA ASN A 331 7.43 -25.67 17.35
C ASN A 331 6.22 -24.80 16.99
N ILE A 332 5.97 -24.57 15.70
CA ILE A 332 4.91 -23.69 15.25
C ILE A 332 3.50 -24.25 15.56
N TYR A 333 3.38 -25.58 15.79
CA TYR A 333 2.11 -26.22 16.13
C TYR A 333 1.90 -26.35 17.64
N ASN A 334 2.97 -26.37 18.43
CA ASN A 334 2.95 -26.48 19.89
C ASN A 334 3.96 -25.49 20.50
N PRO A 335 3.71 -24.18 20.36
CA PRO A 335 4.66 -23.17 20.81
C PRO A 335 4.73 -23.11 22.33
N VAL A 336 5.93 -22.80 22.84
CA VAL A 336 6.19 -22.58 24.27
C VAL A 336 6.88 -21.24 24.46
N ALA A 337 6.68 -20.63 25.64
CA ALA A 337 7.38 -19.43 26.02
C ALA A 337 8.84 -19.77 26.41
N LEU A 338 9.78 -19.00 25.89
CA LEU A 338 11.20 -19.13 26.16
C LEU A 338 11.75 -17.84 26.78
N THR A 339 12.87 -17.95 27.49
CA THR A 339 13.55 -16.77 28.02
C THR A 339 14.07 -15.91 26.86
N PRO A 340 13.91 -14.58 26.89
CA PRO A 340 14.45 -13.71 25.84
C PRO A 340 15.98 -13.92 25.70
N PRO A 341 16.47 -14.23 24.50
CA PRO A 341 17.91 -14.37 24.30
C PRO A 341 18.59 -13.01 24.36
N ALA A 342 19.85 -12.99 24.78
CA ALA A 342 20.64 -11.76 24.78
C ALA A 342 20.92 -11.30 23.34
N LEU A 343 20.99 -9.99 23.14
CA LEU A 343 21.51 -9.40 21.91
C LEU A 343 23.03 -9.59 21.86
N THR A 344 23.55 -10.03 20.72
CA THR A 344 24.96 -10.34 20.55
C THR A 344 25.68 -9.45 19.53
N GLY A 345 24.94 -8.79 18.65
CA GLY A 345 25.47 -7.86 17.68
C GLY A 345 24.63 -6.60 17.63
N PHE A 346 25.25 -5.47 17.25
CA PHE A 346 24.61 -4.17 17.21
C PHE A 346 25.02 -3.38 15.98
N GLY A 347 24.06 -2.62 15.44
CA GLY A 347 24.29 -1.51 14.53
C GLY A 347 23.84 -0.23 15.22
N GLY A 348 24.80 0.54 15.74
CA GLY A 348 24.50 1.72 16.52
C GLY A 348 24.03 1.44 17.94
N THR A 349 23.39 2.43 18.55
CA THR A 349 22.87 2.39 19.92
C THR A 349 21.35 2.50 19.88
N LEU A 350 20.64 1.48 20.37
CA LEU A 350 19.18 1.42 20.33
C LEU A 350 18.49 2.64 20.97
N GLY A 351 19.02 3.13 22.08
CA GLY A 351 18.46 4.30 22.77
C GLY A 351 18.73 5.64 22.09
N SER A 352 19.62 5.67 21.09
CA SER A 352 20.05 6.91 20.41
C SER A 352 20.43 6.61 18.95
N PRO A 353 19.47 6.30 18.08
CA PRO A 353 19.76 5.99 16.68
C PRO A 353 20.34 7.18 15.94
N ARG A 354 21.34 6.93 15.11
CA ARG A 354 21.94 7.93 14.21
C ARG A 354 21.28 7.91 12.86
N GLU A 355 21.43 8.99 12.10
CA GLU A 355 21.05 9.01 10.70
C GLU A 355 21.83 7.95 9.92
N THR A 356 21.11 7.07 9.22
CA THR A 356 21.68 5.98 8.42
C THR A 356 21.38 6.15 6.93
N GLU A 357 20.35 6.90 6.59
CA GLU A 357 19.99 7.15 5.19
C GLU A 357 19.30 8.50 5.03
N ARG A 358 19.67 9.19 3.96
CA ARG A 358 18.97 10.39 3.52
C ARG A 358 18.63 10.27 2.06
N ILE A 359 17.34 10.44 1.74
CA ILE A 359 16.82 10.38 0.38
C ILE A 359 16.28 11.75 0.01
N LYS A 360 16.72 12.26 -1.15
CA LYS A 360 16.16 13.44 -1.77
C LYS A 360 15.77 13.11 -3.19
N THR A 361 14.51 13.33 -3.54
CA THR A 361 14.06 13.23 -4.91
C THR A 361 13.43 14.54 -5.35
N GLY A 362 13.57 14.84 -6.62
CA GLY A 362 12.96 16.02 -7.22
C GLY A 362 12.48 15.68 -8.62
N SER A 363 11.39 16.27 -9.05
CA SER A 363 10.91 16.06 -10.42
C SER A 363 10.29 17.32 -11.01
N LEU A 364 10.49 17.47 -12.33
CA LEU A 364 9.77 18.39 -13.18
C LEU A 364 8.97 17.56 -14.18
N ALA A 365 7.66 17.77 -14.21
CA ALA A 365 6.76 17.05 -15.11
C ALA A 365 6.03 18.05 -16.01
N LEU A 366 5.94 17.69 -17.30
CA LEU A 366 5.17 18.41 -18.31
C LEU A 366 4.28 17.41 -19.02
N ALA A 367 3.00 17.72 -19.14
CA ALA A 367 2.06 16.84 -19.84
C ALA A 367 0.99 17.68 -20.56
N ASP A 368 0.51 17.16 -21.68
CA ASP A 368 -0.62 17.73 -22.41
C ASP A 368 -1.57 16.60 -22.80
N THR A 369 -2.84 16.79 -22.47
CA THR A 369 -3.93 15.94 -22.95
C THR A 369 -4.68 16.70 -24.03
N MET A 370 -4.64 16.19 -25.26
CA MET A 370 -5.24 16.77 -26.42
C MET A 370 -6.54 16.03 -26.76
N ALA A 371 -7.62 16.77 -26.90
CA ALA A 371 -8.91 16.24 -27.29
C ALA A 371 -9.22 16.56 -28.74
N PHE A 372 -9.45 15.53 -29.52
CA PHE A 372 -9.79 15.56 -30.94
C PHE A 372 -11.21 15.03 -31.16
N LEU A 373 -11.79 15.30 -32.33
CA LEU A 373 -13.07 14.72 -32.77
C LEU A 373 -14.18 14.93 -31.76
N ASP A 374 -14.36 16.15 -31.27
CA ASP A 374 -15.35 16.51 -30.25
C ASP A 374 -15.19 15.65 -28.97
N GLU A 375 -13.93 15.49 -28.53
CA GLU A 375 -13.56 14.74 -27.33
C GLU A 375 -13.76 13.22 -27.43
N ARG A 376 -13.98 12.69 -28.64
CA ARG A 376 -14.00 11.23 -28.85
C ARG A 376 -12.61 10.60 -28.78
N LEU A 377 -11.57 11.35 -29.14
CA LEU A 377 -10.19 10.92 -29.11
C LEU A 377 -9.40 11.80 -28.14
N LEU A 378 -8.82 11.20 -27.13
CA LEU A 378 -7.93 11.87 -26.18
C LEU A 378 -6.52 11.29 -26.33
N VAL A 379 -5.53 12.16 -26.51
CA VAL A 379 -4.12 11.78 -26.58
C VAL A 379 -3.37 12.52 -25.49
N THR A 380 -2.69 11.79 -24.62
CA THR A 380 -1.85 12.36 -23.56
C THR A 380 -0.39 12.06 -23.86
N LEU A 381 0.44 13.11 -23.85
CA LEU A 381 1.89 13.02 -23.98
C LEU A 381 2.52 13.79 -22.84
N GLY A 382 3.60 13.25 -22.28
CA GLY A 382 4.28 13.92 -21.19
C GLY A 382 5.73 13.46 -21.04
N LEU A 383 6.50 14.26 -20.32
CA LEU A 383 7.88 14.00 -19.93
C LEU A 383 8.07 14.35 -18.47
N ARG A 384 8.88 13.57 -17.78
CA ARG A 384 9.30 13.84 -16.40
C ARG A 384 10.82 13.75 -16.30
N HIS A 385 11.44 14.81 -15.81
CA HIS A 385 12.83 14.78 -15.38
C HIS A 385 12.85 14.51 -13.87
N GLN A 386 13.52 13.43 -13.45
CA GLN A 386 13.58 13.03 -12.05
C GLN A 386 15.02 12.88 -11.60
N THR A 387 15.34 13.49 -10.45
CA THR A 387 16.62 13.39 -9.76
C THR A 387 16.44 12.51 -8.52
N ILE A 388 17.37 11.58 -8.31
CA ILE A 388 17.41 10.70 -7.14
C ILE A 388 18.77 10.90 -6.48
N LYS A 389 18.74 11.32 -5.20
CA LYS A 389 19.93 11.46 -4.37
C LYS A 389 19.76 10.63 -3.11
N VAL A 390 20.71 9.74 -2.84
CA VAL A 390 20.70 8.88 -1.65
C VAL A 390 22.08 8.94 -1.00
N ASP A 391 22.11 9.31 0.28
CA ASP A 391 23.33 9.26 1.12
C ASP A 391 23.12 8.23 2.21
N GLY A 392 24.05 7.29 2.33
CA GLY A 392 24.09 6.29 3.40
C GLY A 392 25.14 6.62 4.44
N PHE A 393 24.88 6.21 5.67
CA PHE A 393 25.80 6.44 6.82
C PHE A 393 25.88 5.18 7.67
N ASP A 394 27.06 4.96 8.26
CA ASP A 394 27.26 3.87 9.21
C ASP A 394 26.48 4.15 10.50
N ALA A 395 25.72 3.17 10.98
CA ALA A 395 24.87 3.32 12.16
C ALA A 395 25.67 3.52 13.45
N THR A 396 26.90 3.04 13.51
CA THR A 396 27.77 3.10 14.69
C THR A 396 28.65 4.35 14.68
N THR A 397 29.27 4.65 13.55
CA THR A 397 30.28 5.73 13.46
C THR A 397 29.71 7.03 12.89
N GLY A 398 28.61 6.96 12.13
CA GLY A 398 28.05 8.10 11.39
C GLY A 398 28.81 8.45 10.11
N ALA A 399 29.86 7.69 9.77
CA ALA A 399 30.65 7.93 8.57
C ALA A 399 29.84 7.60 7.32
N SER A 400 30.11 8.31 6.21
CA SER A 400 29.46 8.02 4.93
C SER A 400 29.74 6.59 4.49
N SER A 401 28.70 5.85 4.14
CA SER A 401 28.78 4.49 3.59
C SER A 401 28.52 4.45 2.09
N GLY A 402 28.26 5.57 1.48
CA GLY A 402 28.03 5.70 0.04
C GLY A 402 27.13 6.87 -0.29
N SER A 403 27.22 7.34 -1.53
CA SER A 403 26.42 8.45 -2.05
C SER A 403 26.01 8.14 -3.48
N TYR A 404 24.79 8.49 -3.83
CA TYR A 404 24.22 8.35 -5.16
C TYR A 404 23.54 9.66 -5.55
N ASP A 405 23.82 10.16 -6.75
CA ASP A 405 23.17 11.37 -7.28
C ASP A 405 23.09 11.28 -8.80
N LYS A 406 21.97 10.83 -9.31
CA LYS A 406 21.71 10.66 -10.75
C LYS A 406 20.30 11.10 -11.09
N SER A 407 20.10 11.43 -12.36
CA SER A 407 18.82 11.84 -12.90
C SER A 407 18.48 11.09 -14.19
N ARG A 408 17.21 11.11 -14.53
CA ARG A 408 16.72 10.54 -15.80
C ARG A 408 15.43 11.21 -16.24
N VAL A 409 15.22 11.26 -17.57
CA VAL A 409 13.96 11.69 -18.18
C VAL A 409 13.16 10.45 -18.58
N THR A 410 11.89 10.45 -18.23
CA THR A 410 10.95 9.38 -18.62
C THR A 410 9.75 9.96 -19.35
N PRO A 411 9.30 9.33 -20.45
CA PRO A 411 8.09 9.74 -21.16
C PRO A 411 6.85 9.06 -20.61
N VAL A 412 5.70 9.63 -20.93
CA VAL A 412 4.40 8.98 -20.82
C VAL A 412 3.61 9.21 -22.10
N GLY A 413 2.87 8.21 -22.53
CA GLY A 413 1.95 8.32 -23.65
C GLY A 413 0.66 7.59 -23.34
N GLY A 414 -0.46 8.13 -23.77
CA GLY A 414 -1.76 7.51 -23.62
C GLY A 414 -2.72 7.94 -24.70
N ILE A 415 -3.64 7.05 -25.05
CA ILE A 415 -4.70 7.31 -26.00
C ILE A 415 -5.99 6.70 -25.49
N VAL A 416 -7.07 7.43 -25.59
CA VAL A 416 -8.42 6.97 -25.25
C VAL A 416 -9.33 7.27 -26.45
N PHE A 417 -10.04 6.27 -26.92
CA PHE A 417 -11.03 6.43 -27.99
C PHE A 417 -12.39 5.96 -27.50
N LYS A 418 -13.37 6.85 -27.58
CA LYS A 418 -14.77 6.57 -27.23
C LYS A 418 -15.48 5.94 -28.44
N LEU A 419 -15.61 4.61 -28.45
CA LEU A 419 -16.32 3.89 -29.50
C LEU A 419 -17.80 4.24 -29.51
N ARG A 420 -18.39 4.34 -28.32
CA ARG A 420 -19.76 4.74 -28.03
C ARG A 420 -19.76 5.60 -26.76
N PRO A 421 -20.85 6.29 -26.41
CA PRO A 421 -20.91 7.04 -25.15
C PRO A 421 -20.64 6.18 -23.90
N ASP A 422 -20.93 4.88 -23.96
CA ASP A 422 -20.78 3.95 -22.84
C ASP A 422 -19.55 3.02 -22.95
N VAL A 423 -18.82 3.04 -24.08
CA VAL A 423 -17.66 2.17 -24.32
C VAL A 423 -16.47 2.97 -24.77
N SER A 424 -15.35 2.86 -24.03
CA SER A 424 -14.06 3.45 -24.38
C SER A 424 -12.99 2.36 -24.50
N VAL A 425 -12.08 2.52 -25.44
CA VAL A 425 -10.86 1.72 -25.54
C VAL A 425 -9.67 2.62 -25.27
N TYR A 426 -8.62 2.09 -24.68
CA TYR A 426 -7.43 2.87 -24.38
C TYR A 426 -6.15 2.04 -24.52
N ALA A 427 -5.06 2.75 -24.71
CA ALA A 427 -3.71 2.21 -24.62
C ALA A 427 -2.81 3.23 -23.95
N ASN A 428 -1.82 2.77 -23.20
CA ASN A 428 -0.84 3.66 -22.61
C ASN A 428 0.54 3.00 -22.49
N TYR A 429 1.53 3.87 -22.33
CA TYR A 429 2.92 3.55 -22.06
C TYR A 429 3.42 4.43 -20.93
N ILE A 430 3.98 3.81 -19.89
CA ILE A 430 4.58 4.51 -18.76
C ILE A 430 5.93 3.88 -18.41
N GLU A 431 6.79 4.69 -17.79
CA GLU A 431 8.07 4.26 -17.25
C GLU A 431 8.15 4.59 -15.76
N GLY A 432 8.66 3.64 -14.98
CA GLY A 432 8.99 3.83 -13.58
C GLY A 432 10.51 3.78 -13.39
N LEU A 433 10.99 4.43 -12.31
CA LEU A 433 12.41 4.49 -11.98
C LEU A 433 12.71 3.75 -10.69
N ALA A 434 13.91 3.18 -10.63
CA ALA A 434 14.55 2.73 -9.42
C ALA A 434 16.00 3.21 -9.39
N LYS A 435 16.54 3.44 -8.20
CA LYS A 435 17.94 3.82 -8.03
C LYS A 435 18.84 2.81 -8.74
N GLY A 436 19.77 3.30 -9.56
CA GLY A 436 20.79 2.49 -10.20
C GLY A 436 21.83 1.96 -9.21
N GLY A 437 22.48 0.87 -9.56
CA GLY A 437 23.55 0.30 -8.76
C GLY A 437 24.92 0.88 -9.09
N SER A 438 25.92 0.50 -8.29
CA SER A 438 27.33 0.74 -8.55
C SER A 438 28.04 -0.58 -8.84
N ALA A 439 28.92 -0.59 -9.85
CA ALA A 439 29.67 -1.76 -10.19
C ALA A 439 30.59 -2.20 -9.04
N PRO A 440 30.56 -3.47 -8.60
CA PRO A 440 31.42 -3.95 -7.54
C PRO A 440 32.88 -4.01 -8.00
N ALA A 441 33.81 -4.02 -7.05
CA ALA A 441 35.23 -4.15 -7.35
C ALA A 441 35.60 -5.55 -7.82
N VAL A 442 34.95 -6.57 -7.26
CA VAL A 442 35.24 -7.99 -7.50
C VAL A 442 33.94 -8.76 -7.64
N SER A 443 33.92 -9.72 -8.53
CA SER A 443 32.82 -10.68 -8.70
C SER A 443 33.37 -12.06 -9.04
N GLY A 444 32.95 -13.08 -8.27
CA GLY A 444 33.45 -14.45 -8.46
C GLY A 444 34.96 -14.59 -8.31
N GLY A 445 35.57 -13.77 -7.46
CA GLY A 445 37.02 -13.76 -7.24
C GLY A 445 37.82 -13.03 -8.31
N GLN A 446 37.18 -12.45 -9.31
CA GLN A 446 37.83 -11.74 -10.40
C GLN A 446 37.55 -10.23 -10.34
N PRO A 447 38.53 -9.37 -10.74
CA PRO A 447 38.28 -7.93 -10.83
C PRO A 447 37.19 -7.60 -11.86
N VAL A 448 36.32 -6.63 -11.52
CA VAL A 448 35.29 -6.11 -12.41
C VAL A 448 35.90 -4.99 -13.26
N ALA A 449 35.78 -5.07 -14.58
CA ALA A 449 36.41 -4.13 -15.50
C ALA A 449 35.91 -2.68 -15.33
N ASN A 450 34.63 -2.51 -15.04
CA ASN A 450 34.02 -1.20 -14.80
C ASN A 450 33.74 -0.94 -13.31
N ALA A 451 34.59 -1.47 -12.41
CA ALA A 451 34.47 -1.28 -10.97
C ALA A 451 34.27 0.20 -10.61
N GLY A 452 33.31 0.45 -9.73
CA GLY A 452 33.00 1.81 -9.27
C GLY A 452 32.12 2.64 -10.22
N GLU A 453 31.77 2.14 -11.41
CA GLU A 453 30.83 2.81 -12.29
C GLU A 453 29.45 2.93 -11.62
N VAL A 454 28.91 4.14 -11.57
CA VAL A 454 27.61 4.43 -10.99
C VAL A 454 26.58 4.59 -12.10
N PHE A 455 25.56 3.75 -12.07
CA PHE A 455 24.57 3.68 -13.15
C PHE A 455 23.44 4.71 -12.92
N ALA A 456 22.93 5.24 -14.05
CA ALA A 456 21.69 6.01 -14.03
C ALA A 456 20.53 5.18 -13.45
N PRO A 457 19.43 5.81 -13.00
CA PRO A 457 18.27 5.07 -12.52
C PRO A 457 17.83 4.01 -13.54
N TYR A 458 17.47 2.84 -13.02
CA TYR A 458 16.92 1.76 -13.86
C TYR A 458 15.50 2.11 -14.27
N VAL A 459 15.13 1.72 -15.49
CA VAL A 459 13.82 2.02 -16.07
C VAL A 459 12.99 0.75 -16.16
N THR A 460 11.83 0.78 -15.53
CA THR A 460 10.78 -0.23 -15.70
C THR A 460 9.77 0.29 -16.72
N ARG A 461 9.44 -0.52 -17.72
CA ARG A 461 8.56 -0.14 -18.83
C ARG A 461 7.25 -0.91 -18.76
N GLN A 462 6.13 -0.18 -18.77
CA GLN A 462 4.80 -0.76 -18.75
C GLN A 462 3.99 -0.33 -19.95
N LYS A 463 3.36 -1.31 -20.59
CA LYS A 463 2.39 -1.11 -21.68
C LYS A 463 1.06 -1.71 -21.26
N GLU A 464 -0.02 -1.01 -21.57
CA GLU A 464 -1.36 -1.45 -21.23
C GLU A 464 -2.33 -1.12 -22.35
N VAL A 465 -3.27 -2.04 -22.61
CA VAL A 465 -4.44 -1.80 -23.45
C VAL A 465 -5.68 -2.25 -22.69
N GLY A 466 -6.79 -1.57 -22.87
CA GLY A 466 -7.99 -1.90 -22.13
C GLY A 466 -9.28 -1.35 -22.74
N VAL A 467 -10.38 -1.82 -22.15
CA VAL A 467 -11.75 -1.42 -22.48
C VAL A 467 -12.46 -1.03 -21.21
N LYS A 468 -13.22 0.06 -21.28
CA LYS A 468 -14.09 0.52 -20.18
C LYS A 468 -15.51 0.58 -20.66
N TYR A 469 -16.41 -0.01 -19.89
CA TYR A 469 -17.85 0.06 -20.09
C TYR A 469 -18.49 0.79 -18.90
N ASP A 470 -19.32 1.79 -19.21
CA ASP A 470 -20.15 2.49 -18.23
C ASP A 470 -21.58 2.48 -18.70
N GLY A 471 -22.37 1.53 -18.18
CA GLY A 471 -23.77 1.35 -18.52
C GLY A 471 -24.74 2.12 -17.62
N GLY A 472 -24.22 2.98 -16.74
CA GLY A 472 -25.01 3.73 -15.76
C GLY A 472 -25.27 2.91 -14.49
N HIS A 473 -25.91 1.76 -14.57
CA HIS A 473 -26.14 0.87 -13.42
C HIS A 473 -24.96 -0.04 -13.15
N ILE A 474 -24.25 -0.45 -14.18
CA ILE A 474 -23.09 -1.32 -14.09
C ILE A 474 -21.92 -0.68 -14.83
N GLY A 475 -20.75 -0.71 -14.22
CA GLY A 475 -19.47 -0.43 -14.86
C GLY A 475 -18.63 -1.68 -14.91
N ALA A 476 -17.83 -1.82 -15.95
CA ALA A 476 -16.89 -2.91 -16.11
C ALA A 476 -15.62 -2.43 -16.82
N THR A 477 -14.49 -3.02 -16.46
CA THR A 477 -13.21 -2.77 -17.13
C THR A 477 -12.51 -4.08 -17.43
N ALA A 478 -11.80 -4.13 -18.55
CA ALA A 478 -10.90 -5.21 -18.89
C ALA A 478 -9.59 -4.62 -19.39
N ALA A 479 -8.47 -5.09 -18.90
CA ALA A 479 -7.16 -4.59 -19.27
C ALA A 479 -6.16 -5.73 -19.45
N PHE A 480 -5.27 -5.58 -20.41
CA PHE A 480 -4.05 -6.36 -20.55
C PHE A 480 -2.86 -5.44 -20.34
N PHE A 481 -1.91 -5.85 -19.50
CA PHE A 481 -0.68 -5.12 -19.27
C PHE A 481 0.53 -6.02 -19.37
N THR A 482 1.69 -5.42 -19.68
CA THR A 482 3.00 -6.06 -19.59
C THR A 482 4.00 -5.06 -19.03
N THR A 483 4.77 -5.47 -18.03
CA THR A 483 5.75 -4.64 -17.35
C THR A 483 7.09 -5.36 -17.32
N ASP A 484 8.13 -4.73 -17.86
CA ASP A 484 9.50 -5.23 -17.85
C ASP A 484 10.32 -4.45 -16.83
N MET A 485 10.87 -5.15 -15.83
CA MET A 485 11.75 -4.60 -14.81
C MET A 485 13.17 -5.11 -15.01
N PRO A 486 14.17 -4.21 -15.17
CA PRO A 486 15.56 -4.62 -15.33
C PRO A 486 16.21 -4.97 -14.01
N SER A 487 17.27 -5.76 -14.08
CA SER A 487 18.20 -5.99 -12.97
C SER A 487 19.64 -6.02 -13.47
N ALA A 488 20.58 -5.69 -12.58
CA ALA A 488 21.98 -5.59 -12.94
C ALA A 488 22.82 -6.64 -12.19
N TYR A 489 23.78 -7.21 -12.90
CA TYR A 489 24.76 -8.15 -12.37
C TYR A 489 26.01 -8.21 -13.27
N VAL A 490 27.02 -8.95 -12.87
CA VAL A 490 28.28 -9.08 -13.61
C VAL A 490 28.22 -10.26 -14.59
N VAL A 491 28.58 -9.99 -15.84
CA VAL A 491 28.78 -11.00 -16.90
C VAL A 491 30.12 -10.73 -17.57
N ASN A 492 30.95 -11.75 -17.67
CA ASN A 492 32.30 -11.65 -18.28
C ASN A 492 33.12 -10.48 -17.69
N ASN A 493 33.12 -10.37 -16.36
CA ASN A 493 33.83 -9.34 -15.60
C ASN A 493 33.35 -7.90 -15.84
N VAL A 494 32.16 -7.69 -16.42
CA VAL A 494 31.55 -6.38 -16.62
C VAL A 494 30.20 -6.35 -15.91
N TYR A 495 29.99 -5.32 -15.09
CA TYR A 495 28.70 -5.06 -14.47
C TYR A 495 27.81 -4.31 -15.45
N GLY A 496 26.57 -4.80 -15.61
CA GLY A 496 25.63 -4.21 -16.55
C GLY A 496 24.19 -4.63 -16.27
N VAL A 497 23.26 -3.99 -16.96
CA VAL A 497 21.81 -4.24 -16.85
C VAL A 497 21.44 -5.39 -17.79
N PHE A 498 21.71 -6.61 -17.37
CA PHE A 498 21.54 -7.82 -18.17
C PHE A 498 20.28 -8.62 -17.82
N GLY A 499 19.76 -8.42 -16.61
CA GLY A 499 18.60 -9.15 -16.11
C GLY A 499 17.28 -8.50 -16.51
N LYS A 500 16.23 -9.32 -16.53
CA LYS A 500 14.87 -8.87 -16.82
C LYS A 500 13.86 -9.74 -16.08
N GLN A 501 12.91 -9.08 -15.43
CA GLN A 501 11.68 -9.67 -14.91
C GLN A 501 10.52 -9.14 -15.74
N ARG A 502 9.56 -9.99 -16.10
CA ARG A 502 8.35 -9.58 -16.80
C ARG A 502 7.13 -9.99 -16.03
N ASN A 503 6.33 -9.00 -15.64
CA ASN A 503 5.01 -9.20 -15.08
C ASN A 503 3.98 -8.77 -16.13
N ARG A 504 3.13 -9.69 -16.55
CA ARG A 504 2.03 -9.40 -17.46
C ARG A 504 0.76 -10.03 -16.96
N GLY A 505 -0.38 -9.46 -17.35
CA GLY A 505 -1.64 -9.97 -16.85
C GLY A 505 -2.86 -9.41 -17.52
N LEU A 506 -3.99 -10.03 -17.14
CA LEU A 506 -5.33 -9.61 -17.48
C LEU A 506 -6.04 -9.22 -16.21
N GLU A 507 -6.72 -8.07 -16.23
CA GLU A 507 -7.50 -7.57 -15.11
C GLU A 507 -8.92 -7.31 -15.57
N PHE A 508 -9.90 -7.84 -14.81
CA PHE A 508 -11.32 -7.61 -15.03
C PHE A 508 -11.93 -7.06 -13.75
N ASN A 509 -12.69 -5.99 -13.85
CA ASN A 509 -13.40 -5.40 -12.72
C ASN A 509 -14.84 -5.13 -13.11
N VAL A 510 -15.76 -5.36 -12.17
CA VAL A 510 -17.18 -5.05 -12.32
C VAL A 510 -17.67 -4.40 -11.03
N PHE A 511 -18.51 -3.39 -11.18
CA PHE A 511 -19.09 -2.67 -10.06
C PHE A 511 -20.44 -2.07 -10.47
N GLY A 512 -21.30 -1.88 -9.49
CA GLY A 512 -22.57 -1.21 -9.71
C GLY A 512 -23.75 -1.94 -9.09
N GLU A 513 -24.93 -1.61 -9.59
CA GLU A 513 -26.23 -2.09 -9.10
C GLU A 513 -26.98 -2.79 -10.25
N PRO A 514 -26.70 -4.11 -10.48
CA PRO A 514 -27.31 -4.84 -11.60
C PRO A 514 -28.82 -5.00 -11.46
N ALA A 515 -29.33 -4.97 -10.25
CA ALA A 515 -30.74 -4.97 -9.94
C ALA A 515 -30.99 -4.01 -8.78
N LYS A 516 -32.19 -3.45 -8.67
CA LYS A 516 -32.53 -2.55 -7.57
C LYS A 516 -32.32 -3.24 -6.22
N GLY A 517 -31.54 -2.60 -5.36
CA GLY A 517 -31.22 -3.12 -4.03
C GLY A 517 -30.11 -4.17 -4.00
N LEU A 518 -29.48 -4.47 -5.13
CA LEU A 518 -28.32 -5.37 -5.18
C LEU A 518 -27.10 -4.65 -5.73
N ARG A 519 -26.10 -4.44 -4.90
CA ARG A 519 -24.82 -3.81 -5.27
C ARG A 519 -23.73 -4.87 -5.34
N VAL A 520 -22.91 -4.80 -6.37
CA VAL A 520 -21.80 -5.74 -6.58
C VAL A 520 -20.48 -5.01 -6.79
N LEU A 521 -19.42 -5.61 -6.33
CA LEU A 521 -18.05 -5.16 -6.53
C LEU A 521 -17.20 -6.41 -6.68
N GLY A 522 -16.58 -6.59 -7.86
CA GLY A 522 -15.81 -7.79 -8.11
C GLY A 522 -14.66 -7.56 -9.07
N GLY A 523 -13.72 -8.47 -9.04
CA GLY A 523 -12.58 -8.43 -9.94
C GLY A 523 -11.90 -9.79 -10.06
N LEU A 524 -11.18 -9.94 -11.16
CA LEU A 524 -10.35 -11.09 -11.45
C LEU A 524 -9.04 -10.58 -12.04
N THR A 525 -7.93 -11.02 -11.47
CA THR A 525 -6.59 -10.73 -11.98
C THR A 525 -5.88 -12.03 -12.29
N LEU A 526 -5.44 -12.17 -13.53
CA LEU A 526 -4.62 -13.28 -13.99
C LEU A 526 -3.21 -12.76 -14.24
N LEU A 527 -2.23 -13.28 -13.51
CA LEU A 527 -0.84 -12.81 -13.55
C LEU A 527 0.11 -13.88 -14.07
N ASP A 528 1.00 -13.47 -14.95
CA ASP A 528 2.16 -14.24 -15.40
C ASP A 528 3.42 -13.41 -15.11
N ALA A 529 3.98 -13.62 -13.91
CA ALA A 529 5.18 -12.93 -13.45
C ALA A 529 6.36 -13.90 -13.47
N LYS A 530 7.39 -13.60 -14.29
CA LYS A 530 8.53 -14.49 -14.49
C LYS A 530 9.85 -13.75 -14.48
N TYR A 531 10.87 -14.43 -13.98
CA TYR A 531 12.26 -14.06 -14.23
C TYR A 531 12.61 -14.50 -15.66
N LEU A 532 12.84 -13.55 -16.59
CA LEU A 532 13.22 -13.90 -17.98
C LEU A 532 14.71 -14.16 -18.07
N THR A 533 15.52 -13.30 -17.47
CA THR A 533 16.99 -13.40 -17.49
C THR A 533 17.51 -13.11 -16.10
N THR A 534 18.27 -14.04 -15.55
CA THR A 534 18.87 -13.95 -14.21
C THR A 534 20.37 -14.23 -14.27
N ALA A 535 21.09 -13.90 -13.20
CA ALA A 535 22.53 -14.15 -13.09
C ALA A 535 22.85 -15.63 -13.31
N GLY A 536 23.70 -15.93 -14.29
CA GLY A 536 24.06 -17.30 -14.65
C GLY A 536 22.90 -18.16 -15.18
N GLY A 537 21.76 -17.57 -15.52
CA GLY A 537 20.58 -18.29 -15.96
C GLY A 537 19.88 -19.13 -14.87
N ALA A 538 20.24 -18.93 -13.61
CA ALA A 538 19.86 -19.83 -12.51
C ALA A 538 18.35 -19.97 -12.31
N PHE A 539 17.58 -18.91 -12.58
CA PHE A 539 16.13 -18.89 -12.37
C PHE A 539 15.35 -18.51 -13.63
N ASP A 540 15.99 -18.57 -14.79
CA ASP A 540 15.34 -18.20 -16.05
C ASP A 540 14.06 -18.99 -16.28
N GLY A 541 12.97 -18.27 -16.56
CA GLY A 541 11.64 -18.84 -16.79
C GLY A 541 10.86 -19.18 -15.51
N ASN A 542 11.46 -19.04 -14.34
CA ASN A 542 10.77 -19.31 -13.08
C ASN A 542 9.82 -18.19 -12.68
N ARG A 543 8.83 -18.54 -11.90
CA ARG A 543 7.82 -17.59 -11.40
C ARG A 543 8.39 -16.74 -10.28
N VAL A 544 7.96 -15.48 -10.25
CA VAL A 544 8.37 -14.52 -9.23
C VAL A 544 7.79 -14.91 -7.87
N VAL A 545 8.64 -14.82 -6.85
CA VAL A 545 8.27 -15.13 -5.46
C VAL A 545 7.09 -14.29 -5.00
N GLY A 546 6.11 -14.94 -4.39
CA GLY A 546 4.97 -14.29 -3.77
C GLY A 546 3.89 -13.78 -4.73
N VAL A 547 3.99 -14.07 -6.03
CA VAL A 547 3.00 -13.63 -7.03
C VAL A 547 2.15 -14.80 -7.48
N PRO A 548 0.87 -14.87 -7.07
CA PRO A 548 -0.04 -15.92 -7.53
C PRO A 548 -0.46 -15.69 -9.00
N ARG A 549 -0.86 -16.74 -9.68
CA ARG A 549 -1.41 -16.64 -11.05
C ARG A 549 -2.79 -16.03 -11.09
N THR A 550 -3.57 -16.26 -10.05
CA THR A 550 -4.99 -15.88 -10.02
C THR A 550 -5.31 -15.23 -8.69
N GLN A 551 -5.98 -14.08 -8.78
CA GLN A 551 -6.57 -13.39 -7.65
C GLN A 551 -8.00 -13.03 -8.04
N ALA A 552 -8.98 -13.33 -7.21
CA ALA A 552 -10.37 -13.02 -7.49
C ALA A 552 -11.07 -12.53 -6.21
N ASN A 553 -11.88 -11.51 -6.37
CA ASN A 553 -12.69 -10.94 -5.30
C ASN A 553 -14.11 -10.74 -5.81
N LEU A 554 -15.09 -11.08 -4.99
CA LEU A 554 -16.49 -10.80 -5.29
C LEU A 554 -17.19 -10.37 -4.01
N GLY A 555 -17.72 -9.15 -4.00
CA GLY A 555 -18.55 -8.61 -2.94
C GLY A 555 -19.94 -8.30 -3.45
N ALA A 556 -20.94 -8.55 -2.63
CA ALA A 556 -22.33 -8.22 -2.90
C ALA A 556 -23.00 -7.68 -1.64
N GLU A 557 -23.84 -6.68 -1.80
CA GLU A 557 -24.69 -6.13 -0.76
C GLU A 557 -26.14 -6.12 -1.25
N TRP A 558 -27.04 -6.63 -0.44
CA TRP A 558 -28.44 -6.80 -0.80
C TRP A 558 -29.34 -6.16 0.24
N ASP A 559 -30.15 -5.21 -0.21
CA ASP A 559 -31.22 -4.63 0.61
C ASP A 559 -32.34 -5.65 0.73
N VAL A 560 -32.63 -6.10 1.96
CA VAL A 560 -33.61 -7.16 2.19
C VAL A 560 -35.01 -6.62 1.92
N PRO A 561 -35.77 -7.21 0.96
CA PRO A 561 -37.13 -6.79 0.70
C PRO A 561 -38.03 -6.99 1.92
N GLY A 562 -38.88 -6.00 2.23
CA GLY A 562 -39.83 -6.05 3.33
C GLY A 562 -39.24 -5.73 4.71
N VAL A 563 -37.94 -5.54 4.82
CA VAL A 563 -37.27 -5.09 6.07
C VAL A 563 -36.54 -3.80 5.77
N SER A 564 -37.19 -2.68 6.00
CA SER A 564 -36.62 -1.37 5.75
C SER A 564 -35.35 -1.14 6.58
N GLY A 565 -34.29 -0.69 5.94
CA GLY A 565 -33.03 -0.38 6.58
C GLY A 565 -32.06 -1.55 6.74
N LEU A 566 -32.47 -2.80 6.46
CA LEU A 566 -31.61 -3.97 6.56
C LEU A 566 -30.92 -4.26 5.23
N ALA A 567 -29.60 -4.37 5.26
CA ALA A 567 -28.79 -4.87 4.16
C ALA A 567 -27.89 -6.01 4.63
N LEU A 568 -27.79 -7.06 3.83
CA LEU A 568 -26.86 -8.16 4.03
C LEU A 568 -25.75 -8.07 3.02
N ASN A 569 -24.52 -8.42 3.42
CA ASN A 569 -23.39 -8.43 2.51
C ASN A 569 -22.55 -9.69 2.65
N ALA A 570 -21.88 -10.05 1.57
CA ALA A 570 -20.95 -11.16 1.52
C ALA A 570 -19.75 -10.78 0.66
N ARG A 571 -18.59 -11.30 1.02
CA ARG A 571 -17.36 -11.14 0.25
C ARG A 571 -16.62 -12.46 0.16
N ALA A 572 -16.30 -12.87 -1.05
CA ALA A 572 -15.46 -14.03 -1.33
C ALA A 572 -14.11 -13.55 -1.88
N LEU A 573 -13.02 -14.09 -1.33
CA LEU A 573 -11.66 -13.80 -1.74
C LEU A 573 -10.98 -15.11 -2.13
N TYR A 574 -10.33 -15.11 -3.31
CA TYR A 574 -9.51 -16.22 -3.78
C TYR A 574 -8.11 -15.75 -4.13
N THR A 575 -7.11 -16.47 -3.67
CA THR A 575 -5.70 -16.25 -4.02
C THR A 575 -5.09 -17.59 -4.40
N GLY A 576 -4.51 -17.67 -5.58
CA GLY A 576 -3.85 -18.89 -6.06
C GLY A 576 -2.57 -19.21 -5.29
N ALA A 577 -2.00 -20.36 -5.58
CA ALA A 577 -0.74 -20.79 -4.99
C ALA A 577 0.41 -19.83 -5.33
N GLN A 578 1.37 -19.72 -4.41
CA GLN A 578 2.53 -18.84 -4.53
C GLN A 578 3.81 -19.62 -4.24
N TYR A 579 4.90 -19.26 -4.91
CA TYR A 579 6.22 -19.81 -4.58
C TYR A 579 6.92 -18.95 -3.53
N ALA A 580 7.56 -19.62 -2.58
CA ALA A 580 8.32 -18.98 -1.51
C ALA A 580 9.82 -18.81 -1.84
N ASN A 581 10.27 -19.34 -2.97
CA ASN A 581 11.65 -19.20 -3.42
C ASN A 581 11.74 -19.05 -4.95
N ALA A 582 12.81 -18.43 -5.41
CA ALA A 582 13.05 -18.21 -6.84
C ALA A 582 13.29 -19.52 -7.62
N ALA A 583 13.76 -20.57 -6.95
CA ALA A 583 13.92 -21.91 -7.54
C ALA A 583 12.57 -22.61 -7.80
N ASN A 584 11.48 -22.07 -7.28
CA ASN A 584 10.12 -22.64 -7.39
C ASN A 584 9.98 -24.05 -6.82
N THR A 585 10.70 -24.36 -5.76
CA THR A 585 10.65 -25.65 -5.08
C THR A 585 9.74 -25.62 -3.84
N LEU A 586 9.44 -24.43 -3.32
CA LEU A 586 8.57 -24.24 -2.16
C LEU A 586 7.28 -23.55 -2.60
N ARG A 587 6.16 -24.27 -2.52
CA ARG A 587 4.87 -23.76 -2.98
C ARG A 587 3.89 -23.71 -1.83
N ALA A 588 3.39 -22.49 -1.52
CA ALA A 588 2.29 -22.30 -0.60
C ALA A 588 0.95 -22.53 -1.33
N PRO A 589 0.00 -23.29 -0.75
CA PRO A 589 -1.27 -23.56 -1.39
C PRO A 589 -2.12 -22.30 -1.53
N GLY A 590 -2.99 -22.26 -2.55
CA GLY A 590 -4.01 -21.24 -2.69
C GLY A 590 -5.06 -21.32 -1.57
N TRP A 591 -5.84 -20.26 -1.43
CA TRP A 591 -6.86 -20.19 -0.39
C TRP A 591 -8.09 -19.43 -0.86
N THR A 592 -9.22 -19.74 -0.22
CA THR A 592 -10.50 -19.04 -0.39
C THR A 592 -11.00 -18.63 0.99
N ARG A 593 -11.48 -17.40 1.10
CA ARG A 593 -12.04 -16.85 2.33
C ARG A 593 -13.41 -16.26 2.05
N LEU A 594 -14.36 -16.51 2.94
CA LEU A 594 -15.70 -15.95 2.89
C LEU A 594 -15.94 -15.08 4.13
N ASP A 595 -16.45 -13.86 3.90
CA ASP A 595 -16.84 -12.90 4.93
C ASP A 595 -18.32 -12.57 4.75
N LEU A 596 -19.04 -12.44 5.86
CA LEU A 596 -20.47 -12.09 5.88
C LEU A 596 -20.69 -10.87 6.79
N GLY A 597 -21.68 -10.06 6.46
CA GLY A 597 -22.05 -8.90 7.26
C GLY A 597 -23.51 -8.53 7.13
N ALA A 598 -23.97 -7.70 8.06
CA ALA A 598 -25.30 -7.11 8.06
C ALA A 598 -25.22 -5.67 8.55
N ARG A 599 -26.00 -4.79 7.92
CA ARG A 599 -26.16 -3.40 8.32
C ARG A 599 -27.64 -3.13 8.53
N TYR A 600 -27.97 -2.51 9.66
CA TYR A 600 -29.33 -2.07 9.96
C TYR A 600 -29.35 -0.57 10.23
N LEU A 601 -30.13 0.15 9.45
CA LEU A 601 -30.35 1.59 9.58
C LEU A 601 -31.67 1.82 10.25
N LEU A 602 -31.68 2.64 11.30
CA LEU A 602 -32.92 3.07 11.96
C LEU A 602 -32.86 4.55 12.32
N ASP A 603 -34.02 5.17 12.34
CA ASP A 603 -34.19 6.54 12.80
C ASP A 603 -34.66 6.54 14.24
N VAL A 604 -33.90 7.19 15.13
CA VAL A 604 -34.24 7.33 16.54
C VAL A 604 -34.24 8.82 16.89
N GLY A 605 -35.43 9.38 17.05
CA GLY A 605 -35.58 10.79 17.39
C GLY A 605 -35.03 11.75 16.33
N GLY A 606 -35.14 11.41 15.06
CA GLY A 606 -34.63 12.20 13.94
C GLY A 606 -33.13 12.02 13.65
N ARG A 607 -32.46 11.10 14.36
CA ARG A 607 -31.06 10.80 14.17
C ARG A 607 -30.87 9.43 13.56
N LEU A 608 -29.96 9.32 12.60
CA LEU A 608 -29.64 8.06 11.97
C LEU A 608 -28.73 7.23 12.88
N VAL A 609 -29.22 6.05 13.25
CA VAL A 609 -28.46 5.03 13.98
C VAL A 609 -28.12 3.91 13.02
N THR A 610 -26.86 3.54 12.95
CA THR A 610 -26.35 2.45 12.13
C THR A 610 -25.81 1.34 13.02
N LEU A 611 -26.31 0.11 12.83
CA LEU A 611 -25.81 -1.09 13.49
C LEU A 611 -25.14 -1.95 12.42
N ASN A 612 -23.89 -2.34 12.67
CA ASN A 612 -23.12 -3.23 11.79
C ASN A 612 -22.70 -4.48 12.55
N ALA A 613 -22.91 -5.63 11.96
CA ALA A 613 -22.40 -6.90 12.43
C ALA A 613 -21.62 -7.57 11.30
N ARG A 614 -20.49 -8.21 11.63
CA ARG A 614 -19.64 -8.83 10.63
C ARG A 614 -18.95 -10.07 11.18
N VAL A 615 -18.78 -11.05 10.31
CA VAL A 615 -17.95 -12.22 10.54
C VAL A 615 -16.97 -12.33 9.37
N ASP A 616 -15.69 -12.16 9.65
CA ASP A 616 -14.62 -12.41 8.69
C ASP A 616 -14.10 -13.83 8.84
N ASN A 617 -13.72 -14.46 7.72
CA ASN A 617 -13.27 -15.84 7.69
C ASN A 617 -14.29 -16.78 8.36
N VAL A 618 -15.48 -16.85 7.80
CA VAL A 618 -16.63 -17.56 8.36
C VAL A 618 -16.31 -19.03 8.64
N ALA A 619 -15.56 -19.67 7.75
CA ALA A 619 -15.19 -21.08 7.87
C ALA A 619 -14.05 -21.33 8.87
N ASN A 620 -13.47 -20.27 9.45
CA ASN A 620 -12.32 -20.35 10.37
C ASN A 620 -11.16 -21.16 9.80
N ARG A 621 -10.83 -20.92 8.53
CA ARG A 621 -9.73 -21.62 7.86
C ARG A 621 -8.39 -21.06 8.30
N GLY A 622 -7.43 -21.96 8.55
CA GLY A 622 -6.03 -21.61 8.57
C GLY A 622 -5.52 -21.53 7.14
N TYR A 623 -4.78 -20.49 6.79
CA TYR A 623 -4.23 -20.31 5.46
C TYR A 623 -2.98 -19.44 5.49
N TRP A 624 -2.05 -19.69 4.55
CA TRP A 624 -0.93 -18.80 4.28
C TRP A 624 -1.42 -17.67 3.38
N ALA A 625 -1.70 -16.51 3.97
CA ALA A 625 -2.31 -15.40 3.25
C ALA A 625 -1.38 -14.82 2.18
N SER A 626 -0.09 -14.78 2.46
CA SER A 626 0.91 -14.26 1.55
C SER A 626 2.26 -14.91 1.77
N VAL A 627 3.12 -14.78 0.76
CA VAL A 627 4.49 -15.22 0.78
C VAL A 627 5.36 -14.04 0.36
N GLY A 628 6.35 -13.69 1.17
CA GLY A 628 7.24 -12.60 0.84
C GLY A 628 6.73 -11.25 1.28
N GLY A 629 7.19 -10.22 0.63
CA GLY A 629 7.08 -8.80 1.00
C GLY A 629 8.45 -8.15 1.00
N TYR A 630 9.49 -8.95 1.20
CA TYR A 630 10.88 -8.62 0.94
C TYR A 630 11.39 -9.53 -0.19
N THR A 631 12.07 -8.98 -1.16
CA THR A 631 12.35 -9.63 -2.44
C THR A 631 13.20 -10.91 -2.38
N THR A 632 13.93 -11.12 -1.31
CA THR A 632 14.83 -12.28 -1.17
C THR A 632 14.37 -13.31 -0.15
N TYR A 633 13.34 -13.00 0.64
CA TYR A 633 12.85 -13.85 1.70
C TYR A 633 11.40 -14.23 1.46
N GLY A 634 11.13 -15.52 1.33
CA GLY A 634 9.78 -16.04 1.13
C GLY A 634 9.06 -16.27 2.46
N TYR A 635 8.80 -15.22 3.22
CA TYR A 635 8.10 -15.33 4.49
C TYR A 635 6.67 -15.84 4.30
N LEU A 636 6.28 -16.86 5.07
CA LEU A 636 4.91 -17.32 5.14
C LEU A 636 4.16 -16.51 6.20
N VAL A 637 3.13 -15.79 5.78
CA VAL A 637 2.29 -14.98 6.68
C VAL A 637 0.94 -15.65 6.82
N GLN A 638 0.61 -16.08 8.03
CA GLN A 638 -0.68 -16.72 8.30
C GLN A 638 -1.81 -15.70 8.32
N GLY A 639 -2.92 -16.03 7.67
CA GLY A 639 -4.12 -15.22 7.63
C GLY A 639 -4.86 -15.16 8.97
N ALA A 640 -5.68 -14.11 9.14
CA ALA A 640 -6.44 -13.90 10.36
C ALA A 640 -7.48 -15.02 10.58
N PRO A 641 -7.75 -15.40 11.84
CA PRO A 641 -8.79 -16.35 12.18
C PRO A 641 -10.19 -15.75 11.96
N ARG A 642 -11.22 -16.58 12.12
CA ARG A 642 -12.60 -16.07 12.18
C ARG A 642 -12.71 -15.02 13.27
N THR A 643 -13.27 -13.87 12.92
CA THR A 643 -13.45 -12.75 13.84
C THR A 643 -14.85 -12.20 13.71
N PHE A 644 -15.45 -11.85 14.86
CA PHE A 644 -16.75 -11.22 14.95
C PHE A 644 -16.55 -9.73 15.27
N SER A 645 -17.28 -8.87 14.58
CA SER A 645 -17.23 -7.44 14.80
C SER A 645 -18.64 -6.87 14.91
N LEU A 646 -18.85 -6.02 15.91
CA LEU A 646 -20.11 -5.31 16.12
C LEU A 646 -19.82 -3.82 16.26
N MET A 647 -20.64 -2.97 15.64
CA MET A 647 -20.50 -1.52 15.78
C MET A 647 -21.87 -0.86 15.78
N ALA A 648 -22.02 0.13 16.61
CA ALA A 648 -23.15 1.06 16.61
C ALA A 648 -22.65 2.47 16.41
N SER A 649 -23.29 3.25 15.55
CA SER A 649 -22.96 4.65 15.33
C SER A 649 -24.20 5.50 15.22
N VAL A 650 -24.07 6.77 15.62
CA VAL A 650 -25.13 7.80 15.55
C VAL A 650 -24.56 8.97 14.78
N ASP A 651 -25.29 9.38 13.74
CA ASP A 651 -25.01 10.60 12.98
C ASP A 651 -25.91 11.74 13.46
N PHE A 652 -25.34 12.94 13.64
CA PHE A 652 -26.05 14.11 14.12
C PHE A 652 -25.51 15.44 13.61
#